data_b6376b842c555b0757ca9dc5f1b46200
#
_entry.id   b6376b842c555b0757ca9dc5f1b46200
#
_cell.length_a   1.000
_cell.length_b   1.000
_cell.length_c   1.000
_cell.angle_alpha   90.00
_cell.angle_beta   90.00
_cell.angle_gamma   90.00
#
_symmetry.space_group_name_H-M   'P 1'
#
loop_
_entity.id
_entity.type
_entity.pdbx_description
1 polymer ?
#
loop_
_entity_poly.entity_id
_entity_poly.type
_entity_poly.pdbx_seq_one_letter_code
_entity_poly.pdbx_strand_id
1 'polypeptide(L)'
;MSDLVTLELIRESLIAVVNEMRANIIHSSYAPIIYEGHDFSCALMAADGRQVAQGLADHPIHIFAVPYSTRQVVEAYRGDIHDGDLFLHNDPYTGGTHLNDILMLHPVFFAGDLAMFAATRCHWNDVGGMTPGSLSGRVKEIYQEGIRITPTRICEGGRMNQGVLDILFNNMRTPDERRGDFNAMLGTGRKAAEHIQRLFKRFGGKALLDGVEELIRRSEARMRARIGDCPDGEYFAEGYIESDGTNPDPLVIRLKLTVAGDEIAADFTGTSAQTNGPTNCGPAMALNAVGTIVKAFLDPATPINHGSFHPISVIAPERSFINARETAPCGGMAEVKFLIDSVVAAAMGQVVPDMMVGDLKGGANHVHIAGPRGDGGSYIHYEWPAGGTGASQGVDGNNAVRSYNEGDFNSIQSVETVESQYPLRVERCELREGACGDGEYRGGFGLRRDIRILGENAMLSVLSEKNVIPPYGVAGGGNGAANSFTVIRDGATIQPSDVPGKVSGFALQSGDVVREETAGGGGWGDALAREPQRVAEDVHQGYLTAAQAIGRYGVAIDDAGAVDEAATAAARAEIAAARISLEVQVANEEMFDATRRCFLVPRTAAKALGIGAGDPVELCSPGAAAPVRGWARISESGESGEGGRMGTVIVGASSLALLAAATGETVELRAVHSAPAM
;
A
#
# COMPACT_ATOMS: atom_id res chain seq x y z
N MET A 1 32.10 -26.28 -0.24
CA MET A 1 31.45 -25.18 -1.00
C MET A 1 30.96 -25.78 -2.30
N SER A 2 29.64 -25.73 -2.56
CA SER A 2 29.09 -26.06 -3.88
C SER A 2 29.73 -25.11 -4.89
N ASP A 3 30.04 -25.59 -6.10
CA ASP A 3 30.50 -24.70 -7.14
C ASP A 3 29.40 -23.68 -7.51
N LEU A 4 29.76 -22.55 -8.10
CA LEU A 4 28.83 -21.49 -8.45
C LEU A 4 27.69 -21.97 -9.35
N VAL A 5 27.96 -22.91 -10.25
CA VAL A 5 26.96 -23.47 -11.17
C VAL A 5 25.92 -24.28 -10.42
N THR A 6 26.35 -25.12 -9.49
CA THR A 6 25.44 -25.92 -8.65
C THR A 6 24.56 -25.00 -7.78
N LEU A 7 25.13 -23.92 -7.21
CA LEU A 7 24.37 -22.98 -6.41
C LEU A 7 23.29 -22.24 -7.23
N GLU A 8 23.62 -21.81 -8.46
CA GLU A 8 22.68 -21.20 -9.37
C GLU A 8 21.57 -22.18 -9.79
N LEU A 9 21.91 -23.45 -10.05
CA LEU A 9 20.92 -24.49 -10.34
C LEU A 9 19.98 -24.74 -9.16
N ILE A 10 20.48 -24.71 -7.92
CA ILE A 10 19.65 -24.82 -6.72
C ILE A 10 18.70 -23.61 -6.65
N ARG A 11 19.20 -22.38 -6.80
CA ARG A 11 18.41 -21.14 -6.76
C ARG A 11 17.26 -21.20 -7.77
N GLU A 12 17.58 -21.43 -9.04
CA GLU A 12 16.58 -21.47 -10.11
C GLU A 12 15.59 -22.63 -9.94
N SER A 13 16.02 -23.77 -9.39
CA SER A 13 15.12 -24.88 -9.11
C SER A 13 14.13 -24.55 -7.99
N LEU A 14 14.55 -23.83 -6.93
CA LEU A 14 13.66 -23.38 -5.86
C LEU A 14 12.67 -22.32 -6.35
N ILE A 15 13.13 -21.36 -7.17
CA ILE A 15 12.27 -20.36 -7.80
C ILE A 15 11.25 -21.05 -8.75
N ALA A 16 11.67 -22.06 -9.50
CA ALA A 16 10.77 -22.81 -10.38
C ALA A 16 9.65 -23.51 -9.59
N VAL A 17 9.95 -24.07 -8.41
CA VAL A 17 8.91 -24.66 -7.54
C VAL A 17 7.89 -23.60 -7.13
N VAL A 18 8.32 -22.43 -6.71
CA VAL A 18 7.40 -21.35 -6.29
C VAL A 18 6.57 -20.83 -7.46
N ASN A 19 7.17 -20.66 -8.65
CA ASN A 19 6.44 -20.27 -9.85
C ASN A 19 5.38 -21.29 -10.27
N GLU A 20 5.66 -22.60 -10.11
CA GLU A 20 4.67 -23.65 -10.32
C GLU A 20 3.56 -23.61 -9.26
N MET A 21 3.89 -23.34 -7.99
CA MET A 21 2.89 -23.11 -6.95
C MET A 21 1.95 -21.96 -7.34
N ARG A 22 2.51 -20.85 -7.80
CA ARG A 22 1.74 -19.69 -8.27
C ARG A 22 0.80 -20.07 -9.42
N ALA A 23 1.30 -20.75 -10.45
CA ALA A 23 0.48 -21.20 -11.57
C ALA A 23 -0.66 -22.13 -11.12
N ASN A 24 -0.38 -23.06 -10.20
CA ASN A 24 -1.40 -23.95 -9.65
C ASN A 24 -2.50 -23.18 -8.90
N ILE A 25 -2.16 -22.19 -8.06
CA ILE A 25 -3.15 -21.35 -7.37
C ILE A 25 -4.03 -20.63 -8.39
N ILE A 26 -3.46 -19.95 -9.38
CA ILE A 26 -4.21 -19.23 -10.42
C ILE A 26 -5.19 -20.16 -11.14
N HIS A 27 -4.76 -21.35 -11.53
CA HIS A 27 -5.58 -22.27 -12.34
C HIS A 27 -6.58 -23.10 -11.54
N SER A 28 -6.47 -23.18 -10.22
CA SER A 28 -7.33 -24.05 -9.40
C SER A 28 -8.18 -23.33 -8.36
N SER A 29 -7.95 -22.03 -8.13
CA SER A 29 -8.75 -21.24 -7.20
C SER A 29 -10.13 -20.89 -7.75
N TYR A 30 -11.05 -20.61 -6.85
CA TYR A 30 -12.46 -20.32 -7.15
C TYR A 30 -12.78 -18.83 -7.09
N ALA A 31 -12.13 -18.09 -6.19
CA ALA A 31 -12.38 -16.66 -6.04
C ALA A 31 -11.70 -15.83 -7.12
N PRO A 32 -12.41 -14.92 -7.82
CA PRO A 32 -11.82 -14.03 -8.82
C PRO A 32 -10.66 -13.19 -8.29
N ILE A 33 -10.73 -12.76 -7.03
CA ILE A 33 -9.63 -11.99 -6.41
C ILE A 33 -8.31 -12.79 -6.37
N ILE A 34 -8.38 -14.13 -6.32
CA ILE A 34 -7.20 -14.99 -6.33
C ILE A 34 -6.74 -15.25 -7.77
N TYR A 35 -7.64 -15.75 -8.67
CA TYR A 35 -7.21 -16.18 -9.99
C TYR A 35 -7.09 -15.07 -11.04
N GLU A 36 -7.75 -13.93 -10.88
CA GLU A 36 -7.58 -12.72 -11.70
C GLU A 36 -6.90 -11.59 -10.92
N GLY A 37 -7.33 -11.33 -9.69
CA GLY A 37 -6.77 -10.28 -8.84
C GLY A 37 -5.38 -10.60 -8.31
N HIS A 38 -4.96 -11.87 -8.35
CA HIS A 38 -3.68 -12.39 -7.85
C HIS A 38 -3.35 -11.99 -6.42
N ASP A 39 -4.40 -11.88 -5.56
CA ASP A 39 -4.24 -11.56 -4.15
C ASP A 39 -3.87 -12.83 -3.35
N PHE A 40 -2.66 -13.28 -3.59
CA PHE A 40 -2.05 -14.43 -2.92
C PHE A 40 -0.52 -14.38 -3.02
N SER A 41 0.15 -15.25 -2.26
CA SER A 41 1.60 -15.46 -2.34
C SER A 41 1.96 -16.92 -2.10
N CYS A 42 3.04 -17.34 -2.75
CA CYS A 42 3.66 -18.64 -2.59
C CYS A 42 5.12 -18.49 -2.17
N ALA A 43 5.55 -19.26 -1.19
CA ALA A 43 6.92 -19.20 -0.70
C ALA A 43 7.44 -20.55 -0.24
N LEU A 44 8.77 -20.71 -0.24
CA LEU A 44 9.47 -21.79 0.45
C LEU A 44 10.15 -21.23 1.68
N MET A 45 10.00 -21.93 2.80
CA MET A 45 10.56 -21.54 4.08
C MET A 45 11.53 -22.60 4.57
N ALA A 46 12.63 -22.21 5.19
CA ALA A 46 13.49 -23.12 5.94
C ALA A 46 12.77 -23.67 7.18
N ALA A 47 13.28 -24.73 7.77
CA ALA A 47 12.71 -25.35 8.96
C ALA A 47 12.55 -24.39 10.17
N ASP A 48 13.36 -23.34 10.24
CA ASP A 48 13.30 -22.31 11.29
C ASP A 48 12.41 -21.11 10.93
N GLY A 49 11.71 -21.16 9.78
CA GLY A 49 10.81 -20.12 9.29
C GLY A 49 11.50 -18.97 8.57
N ARG A 50 12.80 -19.07 8.22
CA ARG A 50 13.45 -18.11 7.31
C ARG A 50 12.95 -18.32 5.88
N GLN A 51 12.78 -17.25 5.13
CA GLN A 51 12.36 -17.30 3.73
C GLN A 51 13.51 -17.75 2.83
N VAL A 52 13.25 -18.76 2.03
CA VAL A 52 14.19 -19.35 1.07
C VAL A 52 13.97 -18.81 -0.33
N ALA A 53 12.73 -18.84 -0.80
CA ALA A 53 12.32 -18.34 -2.11
C ALA A 53 10.87 -17.87 -2.09
N GLN A 54 10.55 -16.91 -2.96
CA GLN A 54 9.22 -16.38 -3.16
C GLN A 54 8.97 -16.14 -4.65
N GLY A 55 7.71 -16.15 -5.08
CA GLY A 55 7.33 -15.80 -6.44
C GLY A 55 7.67 -14.35 -6.79
N LEU A 56 8.19 -14.13 -7.99
CA LEU A 56 8.66 -12.80 -8.41
C LEU A 56 7.52 -11.77 -8.57
N ALA A 57 6.29 -12.24 -8.85
CA ALA A 57 5.11 -11.41 -9.03
C ALA A 57 4.12 -11.54 -7.85
N ASP A 58 4.55 -12.10 -6.72
CA ASP A 58 3.71 -12.26 -5.55
C ASP A 58 3.55 -10.94 -4.77
N HIS A 59 2.50 -10.88 -3.98
CA HIS A 59 2.11 -9.69 -3.24
C HIS A 59 3.14 -9.31 -2.16
N PRO A 60 3.82 -8.14 -2.25
CA PRO A 60 4.86 -7.74 -1.30
C PRO A 60 4.37 -7.67 0.15
N ILE A 61 3.09 -7.38 0.38
CA ILE A 61 2.51 -7.33 1.72
C ILE A 61 2.66 -8.67 2.47
N HIS A 62 2.84 -9.78 1.76
CA HIS A 62 3.04 -11.10 2.32
C HIS A 62 4.49 -11.44 2.61
N ILE A 63 5.47 -10.73 2.02
CA ILE A 63 6.91 -11.07 2.07
C ILE A 63 7.40 -11.37 3.49
N PHE A 64 7.13 -10.47 4.44
CA PHE A 64 7.54 -10.66 5.84
C PHE A 64 6.46 -11.27 6.72
N ALA A 65 5.21 -11.20 6.32
CA ALA A 65 4.13 -11.80 7.07
C ALA A 65 4.23 -13.34 7.05
N VAL A 66 4.56 -13.96 5.89
CA VAL A 66 4.73 -15.41 5.80
C VAL A 66 5.86 -15.92 6.70
N PRO A 67 7.11 -15.35 6.67
CA PRO A 67 8.16 -15.77 7.58
C PRO A 67 7.82 -15.60 9.05
N TYR A 68 7.18 -14.49 9.41
CA TYR A 68 6.79 -14.23 10.78
C TYR A 68 5.77 -15.26 11.27
N SER A 69 4.70 -15.48 10.50
CA SER A 69 3.68 -16.49 10.78
C SER A 69 4.26 -17.90 10.84
N THR A 70 5.19 -18.24 9.93
CA THR A 70 5.85 -19.56 9.93
C THR A 70 6.63 -19.80 11.22
N ARG A 71 7.38 -18.79 11.69
CA ARG A 71 8.09 -18.87 12.98
C ARG A 71 7.14 -19.06 14.15
N GLN A 72 5.96 -18.43 14.14
CA GLN A 72 4.96 -18.65 15.20
C GLN A 72 4.42 -20.08 15.20
N VAL A 73 4.22 -20.69 14.03
CA VAL A 73 3.84 -22.11 13.94
C VAL A 73 4.96 -23.00 14.45
N VAL A 74 6.21 -22.76 14.02
CA VAL A 74 7.38 -23.52 14.51
C VAL A 74 7.54 -23.42 16.04
N GLU A 75 7.31 -22.26 16.60
CA GLU A 75 7.39 -22.05 18.05
C GLU A 75 6.24 -22.75 18.80
N ALA A 76 5.00 -22.58 18.32
CA ALA A 76 3.81 -23.17 18.93
C ALA A 76 3.84 -24.71 18.94
N TYR A 77 4.47 -25.31 17.92
CA TYR A 77 4.57 -26.77 17.75
C TYR A 77 6.02 -27.26 17.82
N ARG A 78 6.85 -26.60 18.62
CA ARG A 78 8.28 -26.94 18.75
C ARG A 78 8.47 -28.39 19.17
N GLY A 79 9.10 -29.20 18.31
CA GLY A 79 9.33 -30.63 18.52
C GLY A 79 8.10 -31.52 18.28
N ASP A 80 6.99 -30.96 17.82
CA ASP A 80 5.72 -31.66 17.58
C ASP A 80 5.17 -31.34 16.18
N ILE A 81 6.06 -31.20 15.20
CA ILE A 81 5.71 -31.11 13.76
C ILE A 81 6.10 -32.44 13.12
N HIS A 82 5.15 -33.09 12.44
CA HIS A 82 5.33 -34.41 11.82
C HIS A 82 5.05 -34.40 10.32
N ASP A 83 5.55 -35.41 9.63
CA ASP A 83 5.26 -35.57 8.20
C ASP A 83 3.76 -35.80 7.98
N GLY A 84 3.18 -35.08 7.02
CA GLY A 84 1.75 -35.09 6.73
C GLY A 84 0.91 -34.12 7.59
N ASP A 85 1.51 -33.36 8.50
CA ASP A 85 0.83 -32.26 9.19
C ASP A 85 0.52 -31.12 8.25
N LEU A 86 -0.53 -30.33 8.58
CA LEU A 86 -0.85 -29.05 7.93
C LEU A 86 -1.30 -28.05 8.98
N PHE A 87 -0.91 -26.80 8.76
CA PHE A 87 -1.22 -25.72 9.66
C PHE A 87 -1.93 -24.58 8.93
N LEU A 88 -2.91 -23.95 9.57
CA LEU A 88 -3.49 -22.67 9.17
C LEU A 88 -3.14 -21.57 10.19
N HIS A 89 -3.05 -20.34 9.67
CA HIS A 89 -2.81 -19.16 10.47
C HIS A 89 -3.30 -17.89 9.75
N ASN A 90 -3.93 -16.94 10.49
CA ASN A 90 -4.26 -15.61 9.98
C ASN A 90 -4.18 -14.51 11.04
N ASP A 91 -3.82 -14.83 12.29
CA ASP A 91 -3.85 -13.90 13.41
C ASP A 91 -2.85 -12.74 13.21
N PRO A 92 -3.31 -11.47 13.08
CA PRO A 92 -2.44 -10.33 12.82
C PRO A 92 -1.46 -10.04 13.96
N TYR A 93 -1.80 -10.36 15.19
CA TYR A 93 -0.93 -10.10 16.36
C TYR A 93 0.27 -11.05 16.44
N THR A 94 0.19 -12.16 15.71
CA THR A 94 1.24 -13.19 15.63
C THR A 94 1.78 -13.38 14.20
N GLY A 95 1.69 -12.34 13.37
CA GLY A 95 2.33 -12.28 12.05
C GLY A 95 1.41 -12.53 10.87
N GLY A 96 0.10 -12.64 11.11
CA GLY A 96 -0.90 -12.48 10.05
C GLY A 96 -0.90 -11.04 9.52
N THR A 97 -1.60 -10.85 8.43
CA THR A 97 -1.90 -9.56 7.83
C THR A 97 -3.25 -9.07 8.36
N HIS A 98 -4.34 -9.27 7.63
CA HIS A 98 -5.71 -9.23 8.15
C HIS A 98 -6.33 -10.63 8.17
N LEU A 99 -7.51 -10.78 8.74
CA LEU A 99 -8.10 -12.12 8.94
C LEU A 99 -8.41 -12.84 7.62
N ASN A 100 -8.65 -12.11 6.52
CA ASN A 100 -8.92 -12.67 5.21
C ASN A 100 -7.72 -13.43 4.60
N ASP A 101 -6.49 -13.08 4.98
CA ASP A 101 -5.29 -13.67 4.41
C ASP A 101 -4.91 -14.98 5.12
N ILE A 102 -5.47 -16.06 4.66
CA ILE A 102 -5.22 -17.39 5.23
C ILE A 102 -3.88 -17.94 4.76
N LEU A 103 -2.98 -18.16 5.69
CA LEU A 103 -1.74 -18.91 5.47
C LEU A 103 -2.00 -20.39 5.67
N MET A 104 -1.54 -21.23 4.72
CA MET A 104 -1.43 -22.68 4.85
C MET A 104 0.03 -23.10 4.75
N LEU A 105 0.51 -23.87 5.72
CA LEU A 105 1.87 -24.41 5.76
C LEU A 105 1.87 -25.92 5.61
N HIS A 106 2.71 -26.41 4.66
CA HIS A 106 2.98 -27.81 4.43
C HIS A 106 4.43 -28.10 4.86
N PRO A 107 4.67 -28.80 5.98
CA PRO A 107 5.99 -29.28 6.36
C PRO A 107 6.55 -30.26 5.32
N VAL A 108 7.82 -30.15 5.01
CA VAL A 108 8.55 -31.03 4.11
C VAL A 108 9.70 -31.69 4.86
N PHE A 109 9.65 -32.99 5.01
CA PHE A 109 10.64 -33.77 5.74
C PHE A 109 11.66 -34.39 4.80
N PHE A 110 12.90 -34.50 5.24
CA PHE A 110 13.96 -35.24 4.53
C PHE A 110 14.76 -36.05 5.55
N ALA A 111 14.91 -37.36 5.27
CA ALA A 111 15.61 -38.32 6.15
C ALA A 111 15.08 -38.37 7.60
N GLY A 112 13.83 -38.02 7.82
CA GLY A 112 13.18 -38.01 9.13
C GLY A 112 13.19 -36.65 9.83
N ASP A 113 13.93 -35.68 9.34
CA ASP A 113 14.00 -34.33 9.89
C ASP A 113 13.15 -33.34 9.10
N LEU A 114 12.56 -32.35 9.79
CA LEU A 114 11.90 -31.21 9.14
C LEU A 114 12.94 -30.40 8.39
N ALA A 115 12.80 -30.28 7.09
CA ALA A 115 13.77 -29.61 6.21
C ALA A 115 13.30 -28.24 5.73
N MET A 116 12.01 -28.16 5.31
CA MET A 116 11.43 -26.94 4.73
C MET A 116 9.91 -26.91 4.99
N PHE A 117 9.30 -25.76 4.63
CA PHE A 117 7.86 -25.65 4.43
C PHE A 117 7.56 -25.12 3.04
N ALA A 118 6.49 -25.64 2.42
CA ALA A 118 5.81 -24.95 1.34
C ALA A 118 4.66 -24.13 1.93
N ALA A 119 4.64 -22.85 1.63
CA ALA A 119 3.70 -21.88 2.19
C ALA A 119 2.84 -21.29 1.08
N THR A 120 1.53 -21.25 1.27
CA THR A 120 0.59 -20.50 0.44
C THR A 120 -0.20 -19.55 1.33
N ARG A 121 -0.33 -18.27 0.95
CA ARG A 121 -1.20 -17.31 1.60
C ARG A 121 -2.15 -16.75 0.56
N CYS A 122 -3.46 -16.87 0.80
CA CYS A 122 -4.48 -16.42 -0.14
C CYS A 122 -5.51 -15.56 0.59
N HIS A 123 -5.92 -14.47 -0.05
CA HIS A 123 -7.03 -13.64 0.43
C HIS A 123 -8.34 -14.36 0.19
N TRP A 124 -9.03 -14.73 1.27
CA TRP A 124 -10.36 -15.30 1.19
C TRP A 124 -11.41 -14.18 1.25
N ASN A 125 -12.29 -14.12 0.26
CA ASN A 125 -13.30 -13.05 0.14
C ASN A 125 -14.17 -12.86 1.39
N ASP A 126 -14.36 -13.90 2.20
CA ASP A 126 -15.16 -13.83 3.44
C ASP A 126 -14.62 -14.83 4.44
N VAL A 127 -14.40 -14.37 5.65
CA VAL A 127 -14.01 -15.19 6.81
C VAL A 127 -15.00 -14.96 7.99
N GLY A 128 -16.22 -14.54 7.69
CA GLY A 128 -17.25 -14.22 8.67
C GLY A 128 -17.26 -12.73 9.05
N GLY A 129 -17.53 -12.44 10.31
CA GLY A 129 -17.60 -11.07 10.79
C GLY A 129 -18.94 -10.37 10.56
N MET A 130 -18.98 -9.06 10.86
CA MET A 130 -20.27 -8.35 10.91
C MET A 130 -20.76 -7.91 9.52
N THR A 131 -19.89 -7.72 8.53
CA THR A 131 -20.25 -7.37 7.17
C THR A 131 -19.83 -8.45 6.17
N PRO A 132 -20.55 -8.67 5.06
CA PRO A 132 -20.06 -9.51 3.98
C PRO A 132 -18.73 -9.00 3.44
N GLY A 133 -17.78 -9.92 3.22
CA GLY A 133 -16.41 -9.62 2.84
C GLY A 133 -15.47 -9.37 4.01
N SER A 134 -15.99 -9.39 5.24
CA SER A 134 -15.23 -9.27 6.50
C SER A 134 -14.57 -7.90 6.73
N LEU A 135 -14.13 -7.22 5.68
CA LEU A 135 -13.51 -5.89 5.77
C LEU A 135 -14.58 -4.78 5.76
N SER A 136 -14.43 -3.84 6.68
CA SER A 136 -15.41 -2.77 6.89
C SER A 136 -14.73 -1.54 7.49
N GLY A 137 -15.16 -0.36 7.06
CA GLY A 137 -14.62 0.92 7.52
C GLY A 137 -14.99 1.30 8.95
N ARG A 138 -15.85 0.55 9.65
CA ARG A 138 -16.42 0.94 10.96
C ARG A 138 -16.53 -0.19 11.98
N VAL A 139 -15.58 -1.10 11.99
CA VAL A 139 -15.42 -2.10 13.07
C VAL A 139 -14.68 -1.49 14.27
N LYS A 140 -14.90 -2.05 15.45
CA LYS A 140 -14.31 -1.57 16.71
C LYS A 140 -13.46 -2.59 17.43
N GLU A 141 -13.55 -3.85 17.03
CA GLU A 141 -12.79 -4.96 17.60
C GLU A 141 -12.60 -6.07 16.59
N ILE A 142 -11.52 -6.83 16.72
CA ILE A 142 -11.12 -7.89 15.79
C ILE A 142 -12.21 -8.95 15.56
N TYR A 143 -13.04 -9.23 16.58
CA TYR A 143 -14.14 -10.22 16.50
C TYR A 143 -15.24 -9.86 15.50
N GLN A 144 -15.34 -8.59 15.14
CA GLN A 144 -16.26 -8.12 14.11
C GLN A 144 -15.73 -8.36 12.68
N GLU A 145 -14.43 -8.65 12.54
CA GLU A 145 -13.77 -8.87 11.25
C GLU A 145 -13.79 -10.34 10.80
N GLY A 146 -14.14 -11.29 11.67
CA GLY A 146 -14.29 -12.69 11.30
C GLY A 146 -13.54 -13.67 12.19
N ILE A 147 -13.29 -14.88 11.64
CA ILE A 147 -12.60 -15.93 12.38
C ILE A 147 -11.12 -15.66 12.47
N ARG A 148 -10.60 -15.56 13.68
CA ARG A 148 -9.17 -15.50 13.98
C ARG A 148 -8.61 -16.89 14.20
N ILE A 149 -7.61 -17.26 13.41
CA ILE A 149 -6.93 -18.55 13.45
C ILE A 149 -5.50 -18.31 13.94
N THR A 150 -5.23 -18.59 15.21
CA THR A 150 -3.87 -18.70 15.75
C THR A 150 -3.20 -19.93 15.13
N PRO A 151 -1.88 -20.18 15.33
CA PRO A 151 -1.24 -21.38 14.79
C PRO A 151 -2.08 -22.64 15.09
N THR A 152 -2.73 -23.20 14.08
CA THR A 152 -3.70 -24.29 14.24
C THR A 152 -3.37 -25.47 13.32
N ARG A 153 -3.12 -26.65 13.89
CA ARG A 153 -2.96 -27.90 13.16
C ARG A 153 -4.32 -28.37 12.65
N ILE A 154 -4.51 -28.43 11.33
CA ILE A 154 -5.75 -28.87 10.67
C ILE A 154 -5.64 -30.27 10.10
N CYS A 155 -4.43 -30.81 9.98
CA CYS A 155 -4.16 -32.18 9.58
C CYS A 155 -3.03 -32.71 10.45
N GLU A 156 -3.18 -33.91 10.96
CA GLU A 156 -2.19 -34.61 11.78
C GLU A 156 -1.80 -35.93 11.10
N GLY A 157 -0.53 -36.06 10.71
CA GLY A 157 -0.02 -37.26 10.04
C GLY A 157 -0.83 -37.71 8.82
N GLY A 158 -1.33 -36.75 8.00
CA GLY A 158 -2.16 -36.99 6.82
C GLY A 158 -3.67 -37.14 7.09
N ARG A 159 -4.13 -37.05 8.35
CA ARG A 159 -5.55 -37.14 8.71
C ARG A 159 -6.13 -35.77 8.98
N MET A 160 -7.03 -35.29 8.11
CA MET A 160 -7.73 -34.01 8.29
C MET A 160 -8.62 -34.01 9.54
N ASN A 161 -8.56 -32.93 10.29
CA ASN A 161 -9.49 -32.64 11.39
C ASN A 161 -10.79 -32.03 10.82
N GLN A 162 -11.75 -32.91 10.50
CA GLN A 162 -13.02 -32.50 9.91
C GLN A 162 -13.80 -31.52 10.81
N GLY A 163 -13.73 -31.70 12.14
CA GLY A 163 -14.43 -30.82 13.09
C GLY A 163 -13.92 -29.37 13.01
N VAL A 164 -12.61 -29.17 12.87
CA VAL A 164 -12.02 -27.84 12.67
C VAL A 164 -12.46 -27.24 11.35
N LEU A 165 -12.47 -28.01 10.26
CA LEU A 165 -12.89 -27.55 8.94
C LEU A 165 -14.39 -27.19 8.92
N ASP A 166 -15.23 -27.97 9.61
CA ASP A 166 -16.67 -27.70 9.69
C ASP A 166 -16.93 -26.40 10.48
N ILE A 167 -16.24 -26.17 11.60
CA ILE A 167 -16.33 -24.90 12.31
C ILE A 167 -15.88 -23.74 11.42
N LEU A 168 -14.77 -23.89 10.71
CA LEU A 168 -14.22 -22.86 9.85
C LEU A 168 -15.23 -22.46 8.75
N PHE A 169 -15.66 -23.42 7.93
CA PHE A 169 -16.51 -23.11 6.77
C PHE A 169 -17.95 -22.77 7.11
N ASN A 170 -18.50 -23.28 8.21
CA ASN A 170 -19.87 -22.92 8.65
C ASN A 170 -19.99 -21.48 9.18
N ASN A 171 -18.87 -20.80 9.42
CA ASN A 171 -18.84 -19.40 9.83
C ASN A 171 -18.59 -18.42 8.67
N MET A 172 -18.57 -18.91 7.42
CA MET A 172 -18.37 -18.12 6.20
C MET A 172 -19.64 -18.06 5.37
N ARG A 173 -19.87 -16.93 4.67
CA ARG A 173 -21.09 -16.72 3.85
C ARG A 173 -21.04 -17.44 2.50
N THR A 174 -19.81 -17.71 1.99
CA THR A 174 -19.58 -18.41 0.71
C THR A 174 -18.75 -19.67 0.91
N PRO A 175 -19.26 -20.68 1.68
CA PRO A 175 -18.46 -21.82 2.11
C PRO A 175 -17.95 -22.68 0.95
N ASP A 176 -18.70 -22.80 -0.15
CA ASP A 176 -18.30 -23.65 -1.29
C ASP A 176 -17.11 -23.04 -2.05
N GLU A 177 -17.10 -21.71 -2.25
CA GLU A 177 -15.93 -21.03 -2.81
C GLU A 177 -14.70 -21.20 -1.89
N ARG A 178 -14.88 -21.02 -0.57
CA ARG A 178 -13.78 -21.16 0.41
C ARG A 178 -13.22 -22.58 0.46
N ARG A 179 -14.09 -23.60 0.32
CA ARG A 179 -13.64 -24.99 0.19
C ARG A 179 -12.86 -25.19 -1.10
N GLY A 180 -13.28 -24.56 -2.20
CA GLY A 180 -12.55 -24.57 -3.47
C GLY A 180 -11.14 -23.99 -3.34
N ASP A 181 -11.03 -22.78 -2.77
CA ASP A 181 -9.73 -22.11 -2.54
C ASP A 181 -8.85 -22.90 -1.54
N PHE A 182 -9.43 -23.43 -0.47
CA PHE A 182 -8.72 -24.31 0.47
C PHE A 182 -8.14 -25.55 -0.26
N ASN A 183 -8.90 -26.19 -1.15
CA ASN A 183 -8.42 -27.33 -1.90
C ASN A 183 -7.33 -26.95 -2.91
N ALA A 184 -7.40 -25.76 -3.51
CA ALA A 184 -6.34 -25.21 -4.35
C ALA A 184 -5.03 -25.04 -3.58
N MET A 185 -5.09 -24.44 -2.37
CA MET A 185 -3.93 -24.29 -1.48
C MET A 185 -3.38 -25.65 -1.05
N LEU A 186 -4.25 -26.58 -0.66
CA LEU A 186 -3.88 -27.95 -0.26
C LEU A 186 -3.17 -28.70 -1.38
N GLY A 187 -3.74 -28.68 -2.59
CA GLY A 187 -3.16 -29.33 -3.77
C GLY A 187 -1.80 -28.74 -4.16
N THR A 188 -1.71 -27.41 -4.12
CA THR A 188 -0.48 -26.68 -4.42
C THR A 188 0.65 -27.02 -3.44
N GLY A 189 0.38 -27.00 -2.13
CA GLY A 189 1.39 -27.32 -1.12
C GLY A 189 1.86 -28.77 -1.21
N ARG A 190 0.97 -29.74 -1.46
CA ARG A 190 1.34 -31.13 -1.69
C ARG A 190 2.27 -31.29 -2.89
N LYS A 191 1.93 -30.66 -4.01
CA LYS A 191 2.73 -30.69 -5.22
C LYS A 191 4.10 -30.06 -5.03
N ALA A 192 4.17 -28.93 -4.32
CA ALA A 192 5.43 -28.30 -3.95
C ALA A 192 6.30 -29.22 -3.08
N ALA A 193 5.72 -29.90 -2.08
CA ALA A 193 6.44 -30.86 -1.26
C ALA A 193 7.04 -32.02 -2.11
N GLU A 194 6.28 -32.54 -3.07
CA GLU A 194 6.79 -33.55 -4.01
C GLU A 194 7.96 -33.02 -4.86
N HIS A 195 7.89 -31.79 -5.32
CA HIS A 195 8.97 -31.14 -6.08
C HIS A 195 10.22 -30.96 -5.23
N ILE A 196 10.08 -30.46 -3.99
CA ILE A 196 11.19 -30.34 -3.05
C ILE A 196 11.84 -31.71 -2.79
N GLN A 197 11.05 -32.77 -2.64
CA GLN A 197 11.58 -34.15 -2.53
C GLN A 197 12.41 -34.57 -3.74
N ARG A 198 12.00 -34.15 -4.95
CA ARG A 198 12.81 -34.41 -6.18
C ARG A 198 14.12 -33.62 -6.16
N LEU A 199 14.12 -32.38 -5.63
CA LEU A 199 15.35 -31.61 -5.48
C LEU A 199 16.31 -32.25 -4.47
N PHE A 200 15.80 -32.76 -3.35
CA PHE A 200 16.61 -33.56 -2.40
C PHE A 200 17.24 -34.80 -3.06
N LYS A 201 16.51 -35.51 -3.90
CA LYS A 201 17.04 -36.65 -4.64
C LYS A 201 18.08 -36.26 -5.68
N ARG A 202 17.89 -35.12 -6.36
CA ARG A 202 18.78 -34.61 -7.42
C ARG A 202 20.09 -34.06 -6.88
N PHE A 203 20.06 -33.23 -5.87
CA PHE A 203 21.24 -32.54 -5.35
C PHE A 203 21.87 -33.21 -4.12
N GLY A 204 21.10 -34.08 -3.44
CA GLY A 204 21.45 -34.60 -2.11
C GLY A 204 21.04 -33.64 -0.99
N GLY A 205 20.63 -34.17 0.16
CA GLY A 205 20.09 -33.36 1.26
C GLY A 205 21.06 -32.28 1.77
N LYS A 206 22.27 -32.68 2.08
CA LYS A 206 23.28 -31.75 2.57
C LYS A 206 23.60 -30.65 1.55
N ALA A 207 23.77 -30.99 0.28
CA ALA A 207 24.14 -29.98 -0.74
C ALA A 207 23.00 -28.98 -0.99
N LEU A 208 21.73 -29.43 -0.96
CA LEU A 208 20.58 -28.55 -1.11
C LEU A 208 20.46 -27.58 0.08
N LEU A 209 20.53 -28.07 1.32
CA LEU A 209 20.42 -27.24 2.52
C LEU A 209 21.61 -26.28 2.69
N ASP A 210 22.87 -26.76 2.47
CA ASP A 210 24.04 -25.89 2.45
C ASP A 210 23.92 -24.80 1.36
N GLY A 211 23.32 -25.15 0.20
CA GLY A 211 23.05 -24.21 -0.89
C GLY A 211 22.06 -23.14 -0.48
N VAL A 212 20.99 -23.49 0.22
CA VAL A 212 20.02 -22.53 0.77
C VAL A 212 20.69 -21.53 1.72
N GLU A 213 21.49 -22.02 2.66
CA GLU A 213 22.25 -21.17 3.59
C GLU A 213 23.20 -20.21 2.85
N GLU A 214 23.91 -20.71 1.85
CA GLU A 214 24.81 -19.89 1.04
C GLU A 214 24.07 -18.83 0.22
N LEU A 215 22.87 -19.14 -0.32
CA LEU A 215 22.02 -18.16 -1.01
C LEU A 215 21.55 -17.05 -0.08
N ILE A 216 21.11 -17.38 1.14
CA ILE A 216 20.72 -16.42 2.16
C ILE A 216 21.92 -15.52 2.51
N ARG A 217 23.09 -16.10 2.79
CA ARG A 217 24.32 -15.37 3.11
C ARG A 217 24.73 -14.42 1.98
N ARG A 218 24.62 -14.83 0.73
CA ARG A 218 24.95 -13.98 -0.43
C ARG A 218 23.99 -12.82 -0.61
N SER A 219 22.70 -13.04 -0.37
CA SER A 219 21.71 -11.97 -0.41
C SER A 219 21.96 -10.94 0.70
N GLU A 220 22.32 -11.39 1.90
CA GLU A 220 22.73 -10.51 2.99
C GLU A 220 23.98 -9.69 2.63
N ALA A 221 25.05 -10.35 2.20
CA ALA A 221 26.27 -9.66 1.82
C ALA A 221 26.05 -8.62 0.71
N ARG A 222 25.16 -8.92 -0.24
CA ARG A 222 24.79 -7.98 -1.30
C ARG A 222 24.02 -6.78 -0.75
N MET A 223 23.02 -7.00 0.11
CA MET A 223 22.26 -5.90 0.69
C MET A 223 23.15 -5.01 1.57
N ARG A 224 24.03 -5.61 2.39
CA ARG A 224 25.02 -4.87 3.16
C ARG A 224 25.93 -4.00 2.28
N ALA A 225 26.38 -4.55 1.15
CA ALA A 225 27.19 -3.77 0.20
C ALA A 225 26.40 -2.60 -0.40
N ARG A 226 25.09 -2.81 -0.74
CA ARG A 226 24.23 -1.74 -1.26
C ARG A 226 23.95 -0.65 -0.21
N ILE A 227 23.75 -1.03 1.03
CA ILE A 227 23.57 -0.07 2.13
C ILE A 227 24.90 0.68 2.37
N GLY A 228 26.05 -0.01 2.34
CA GLY A 228 27.36 0.60 2.49
C GLY A 228 27.73 1.61 1.40
N ASP A 229 27.05 1.58 0.24
CA ASP A 229 27.20 2.59 -0.81
C ASP A 229 26.37 3.87 -0.52
N CYS A 230 25.50 3.85 0.50
CA CYS A 230 24.65 4.98 0.88
C CYS A 230 25.36 5.90 1.89
N PRO A 231 25.02 7.21 1.95
CA PRO A 231 25.52 8.10 2.98
C PRO A 231 25.03 7.71 4.37
N ASP A 232 25.94 7.66 5.35
CA ASP A 232 25.57 7.56 6.76
C ASP A 232 24.79 8.80 7.19
N GLY A 233 23.75 8.61 8.04
CA GLY A 233 22.97 9.73 8.53
C GLY A 233 21.66 9.34 9.18
N GLU A 234 20.94 10.35 9.66
CA GLU A 234 19.58 10.25 10.17
C GLU A 234 18.62 11.00 9.22
N TYR A 235 17.58 10.33 8.78
CA TYR A 235 16.61 10.81 7.81
C TYR A 235 15.20 10.73 8.40
N PHE A 236 14.41 11.80 8.26
CA PHE A 236 13.14 11.93 8.93
C PHE A 236 11.99 12.01 7.92
N ALA A 237 10.90 11.34 8.24
CA ALA A 237 9.66 11.42 7.47
C ALA A 237 8.43 11.26 8.36
N GLU A 238 7.29 11.81 7.92
CA GLU A 238 6.02 11.77 8.64
C GLU A 238 4.87 11.58 7.64
N GLY A 239 3.83 10.84 8.06
CA GLY A 239 2.63 10.64 7.26
C GLY A 239 1.40 10.45 8.13
N TYR A 240 0.20 10.57 7.53
CA TYR A 240 -1.06 10.57 8.25
C TYR A 240 -2.06 9.59 7.65
N ILE A 241 -2.67 8.75 8.51
CA ILE A 241 -3.97 8.12 8.28
C ILE A 241 -5.04 9.16 8.59
N GLU A 242 -5.99 9.36 7.70
CA GLU A 242 -6.97 10.45 7.78
C GLU A 242 -7.97 10.29 8.92
N SER A 243 -8.33 9.05 9.22
CA SER A 243 -9.31 8.67 10.24
C SER A 243 -9.24 7.17 10.53
N ASP A 244 -9.55 6.78 11.75
CA ASP A 244 -9.73 5.37 12.11
C ASP A 244 -11.12 4.80 11.75
N GLY A 245 -11.97 5.57 11.08
CA GLY A 245 -13.35 5.20 10.76
C GLY A 245 -14.36 5.49 11.88
N THR A 246 -13.89 5.76 13.09
CA THR A 246 -14.73 6.10 14.26
C THR A 246 -14.44 7.49 14.82
N ASN A 247 -13.17 7.93 14.73
CA ASN A 247 -12.70 9.24 15.14
C ASN A 247 -12.18 9.99 13.89
N PRO A 248 -12.60 11.25 13.66
CA PRO A 248 -12.13 12.05 12.53
C PRO A 248 -10.70 12.58 12.69
N ASP A 249 -10.08 12.42 13.86
CA ASP A 249 -8.72 12.87 14.08
C ASP A 249 -7.72 11.96 13.36
N PRO A 250 -6.73 12.53 12.64
CA PRO A 250 -5.73 11.73 11.93
C PRO A 250 -4.77 11.03 12.88
N LEU A 251 -4.33 9.85 12.48
CA LEU A 251 -3.24 9.11 13.13
C LEU A 251 -1.92 9.45 12.43
N VAL A 252 -0.86 9.66 13.19
CA VAL A 252 0.46 10.00 12.63
C VAL A 252 1.42 8.82 12.70
N ILE A 253 2.14 8.59 11.59
CA ILE A 253 3.37 7.79 11.57
C ILE A 253 4.56 8.75 11.57
N ARG A 254 5.50 8.54 12.48
CA ARG A 254 6.79 9.21 12.51
C ARG A 254 7.89 8.21 12.30
N LEU A 255 8.85 8.55 11.45
CA LEU A 255 10.01 7.72 11.14
C LEU A 255 11.28 8.51 11.32
N LYS A 256 12.21 7.91 12.03
CA LYS A 256 13.65 8.19 11.95
C LYS A 256 14.34 6.99 11.32
N LEU A 257 14.84 7.15 10.12
CA LEU A 257 15.65 6.16 9.42
C LEU A 257 17.11 6.49 9.63
N THR A 258 17.89 5.55 10.15
CA THR A 258 19.32 5.69 10.36
C THR A 258 20.09 4.76 9.43
N VAL A 259 20.99 5.29 8.62
CA VAL A 259 21.97 4.52 7.85
C VAL A 259 23.29 4.60 8.60
N ALA A 260 23.88 3.47 8.94
CA ALA A 260 25.14 3.38 9.68
C ALA A 260 25.98 2.22 9.16
N GLY A 261 27.03 2.53 8.39
CA GLY A 261 27.89 1.55 7.75
C GLY A 261 27.10 0.70 6.74
N ASP A 262 26.86 -0.56 7.05
CA ASP A 262 26.18 -1.52 6.17
C ASP A 262 24.79 -1.98 6.72
N GLU A 263 24.21 -1.18 7.63
CA GLU A 263 22.92 -1.46 8.28
C GLU A 263 21.97 -0.27 8.22
N ILE A 264 20.67 -0.58 8.18
CA ILE A 264 19.58 0.39 8.28
C ILE A 264 18.73 0.09 9.52
N ALA A 265 18.46 1.14 10.31
CA ALA A 265 17.51 1.09 11.42
C ALA A 265 16.35 2.06 11.17
N ALA A 266 15.13 1.55 11.22
CA ALA A 266 13.90 2.33 11.13
C ALA A 266 13.22 2.41 12.50
N ASP A 267 13.20 3.59 13.10
CA ASP A 267 12.60 3.86 14.40
C ASP A 267 11.30 4.66 14.24
N PHE A 268 10.19 4.04 14.60
CA PHE A 268 8.85 4.62 14.55
C PHE A 268 8.38 5.21 15.89
N THR A 269 9.29 5.50 16.81
CA THR A 269 8.96 6.15 18.08
C THR A 269 8.25 7.49 17.85
N GLY A 270 7.13 7.71 18.55
CA GLY A 270 6.28 8.89 18.37
C GLY A 270 5.11 8.68 17.41
N THR A 271 4.97 7.48 16.82
CA THR A 271 3.77 7.07 16.09
C THR A 271 2.57 6.95 17.01
N SER A 272 1.36 7.27 16.53
CA SER A 272 0.11 7.26 17.29
C SER A 272 -0.17 5.89 17.91
N ALA A 273 -0.87 5.89 19.06
CA ALA A 273 -1.33 4.67 19.70
C ALA A 273 -2.30 3.88 18.82
N GLN A 274 -2.45 2.58 19.10
CA GLN A 274 -3.48 1.76 18.44
C GLN A 274 -4.87 2.36 18.65
N THR A 275 -5.72 2.21 17.63
CA THR A 275 -7.06 2.78 17.59
C THR A 275 -8.14 1.71 17.78
N ASN A 276 -9.35 2.16 18.11
CA ASN A 276 -10.54 1.32 18.17
C ASN A 276 -11.23 1.15 16.80
N GLY A 277 -10.69 1.75 15.74
CA GLY A 277 -11.15 1.55 14.36
C GLY A 277 -10.31 0.51 13.62
N PRO A 278 -10.66 0.18 12.33
CA PRO A 278 -10.01 -0.89 11.58
C PRO A 278 -8.59 -0.59 11.12
N THR A 279 -8.11 0.65 11.25
CA THR A 279 -6.82 1.11 10.73
C THR A 279 -5.66 0.84 11.69
N ASN A 280 -5.48 -0.43 12.03
CA ASN A 280 -4.30 -0.93 12.72
C ASN A 280 -3.64 -2.05 11.91
N CYS A 281 -2.40 -2.38 12.24
CA CYS A 281 -1.75 -3.59 11.76
C CYS A 281 -0.91 -4.27 12.85
N GLY A 282 -0.64 -5.54 12.65
CA GLY A 282 0.22 -6.32 13.54
C GLY A 282 1.71 -6.03 13.30
N PRO A 283 2.61 -6.60 14.15
CA PRO A 283 4.04 -6.28 14.19
C PRO A 283 4.80 -6.62 12.90
N ALA A 284 4.30 -7.53 12.09
CA ALA A 284 4.97 -7.92 10.84
C ALA A 284 4.93 -6.82 9.77
N MET A 285 3.96 -5.89 9.83
CA MET A 285 3.72 -4.93 8.74
C MET A 285 4.74 -3.80 8.68
N ALA A 286 5.20 -3.29 9.80
CA ALA A 286 6.25 -2.27 9.81
C ALA A 286 7.56 -2.81 9.20
N LEU A 287 7.97 -4.04 9.59
CA LEU A 287 9.14 -4.70 9.01
C LEU A 287 8.93 -5.00 7.51
N ASN A 288 7.72 -5.42 7.12
CA ASN A 288 7.35 -5.65 5.73
C ASN A 288 7.55 -4.39 4.89
N ALA A 289 6.98 -3.27 5.33
CA ALA A 289 7.04 -2.01 4.60
C ALA A 289 8.48 -1.51 4.44
N VAL A 290 9.24 -1.45 5.55
CA VAL A 290 10.65 -1.03 5.50
C VAL A 290 11.46 -1.93 4.55
N GLY A 291 11.34 -3.25 4.70
CA GLY A 291 12.05 -4.20 3.85
C GLY A 291 11.67 -4.07 2.37
N THR A 292 10.39 -3.93 2.06
CA THR A 292 9.90 -3.77 0.68
C THR A 292 10.50 -2.52 0.03
N ILE A 293 10.45 -1.37 0.72
CA ILE A 293 10.93 -0.11 0.16
C ILE A 293 12.46 -0.09 0.06
N VAL A 294 13.18 -0.50 1.11
CA VAL A 294 14.66 -0.58 1.06
C VAL A 294 15.12 -1.50 -0.07
N LYS A 295 14.45 -2.66 -0.25
CA LYS A 295 14.75 -3.59 -1.34
C LYS A 295 14.46 -2.98 -2.71
N ALA A 296 13.35 -2.26 -2.87
CA ALA A 296 12.99 -1.60 -4.13
C ALA A 296 13.97 -0.47 -4.49
N PHE A 297 14.47 0.29 -3.50
CA PHE A 297 15.42 1.38 -3.75
C PHE A 297 16.83 0.89 -3.99
N LEU A 298 17.31 -0.13 -3.27
CA LEU A 298 18.73 -0.50 -3.27
C LEU A 298 19.07 -1.73 -4.12
N ASP A 299 18.15 -2.70 -4.24
CA ASP A 299 18.42 -3.96 -4.95
C ASP A 299 17.13 -4.54 -5.63
N PRO A 300 16.47 -3.80 -6.54
CA PRO A 300 15.20 -4.23 -7.13
C PRO A 300 15.33 -5.46 -8.05
N ALA A 301 16.50 -5.70 -8.62
CA ALA A 301 16.69 -6.67 -9.70
C ALA A 301 16.94 -8.11 -9.24
N THR A 302 17.16 -8.35 -7.94
CA THR A 302 17.53 -9.69 -7.46
C THR A 302 16.39 -10.39 -6.71
N PRO A 303 16.31 -11.73 -6.79
CA PRO A 303 15.30 -12.50 -6.06
C PRO A 303 15.36 -12.25 -4.54
N ILE A 304 14.22 -12.36 -3.90
CA ILE A 304 14.02 -12.10 -2.48
C ILE A 304 14.22 -13.39 -1.69
N ASN A 305 15.01 -13.33 -0.63
CA ASN A 305 15.06 -14.30 0.45
C ASN A 305 15.38 -13.61 1.79
N HIS A 306 15.45 -14.37 2.86
CA HIS A 306 15.66 -13.84 4.22
C HIS A 306 16.90 -12.95 4.35
N GLY A 307 17.98 -13.27 3.63
CA GLY A 307 19.23 -12.51 3.65
C GLY A 307 19.08 -11.06 3.16
N SER A 308 18.13 -10.80 2.25
CA SER A 308 17.87 -9.44 1.75
C SER A 308 17.45 -8.46 2.84
N PHE A 309 17.03 -8.96 4.00
CA PHE A 309 16.43 -8.16 5.07
C PHE A 309 17.19 -8.21 6.39
N HIS A 310 18.19 -9.09 6.48
CA HIS A 310 18.97 -9.27 7.70
C HIS A 310 19.66 -7.98 8.19
N PRO A 311 20.19 -7.09 7.33
CA PRO A 311 20.80 -5.82 7.76
C PRO A 311 19.79 -4.70 8.05
N ILE A 312 18.49 -5.01 8.12
CA ILE A 312 17.42 -4.03 8.37
C ILE A 312 16.79 -4.33 9.73
N SER A 313 16.80 -3.33 10.61
CA SER A 313 16.13 -3.39 11.92
C SER A 313 14.96 -2.40 12.00
N VAL A 314 13.90 -2.79 12.72
CA VAL A 314 12.71 -1.96 12.87
C VAL A 314 12.29 -1.90 14.33
N ILE A 315 12.09 -0.68 14.83
CA ILE A 315 11.52 -0.38 16.14
C ILE A 315 10.11 0.16 15.91
N ALA A 316 9.10 -0.67 16.12
CA ALA A 316 7.69 -0.28 16.11
C ALA A 316 7.17 -0.31 17.56
N PRO A 317 6.81 0.83 18.15
CA PRO A 317 6.35 0.88 19.54
C PRO A 317 5.15 -0.05 19.76
N GLU A 318 5.21 -0.83 20.83
CA GLU A 318 4.11 -1.74 21.19
C GLU A 318 2.85 -0.95 21.52
N ARG A 319 1.69 -1.43 21.08
CA ARG A 319 0.39 -0.75 21.18
C ARG A 319 0.31 0.57 20.39
N SER A 320 1.20 0.78 19.43
CA SER A 320 0.95 1.73 18.35
C SER A 320 0.05 1.09 17.29
N PHE A 321 -0.59 1.91 16.43
CA PHE A 321 -1.47 1.36 15.39
C PHE A 321 -0.69 0.60 14.28
N ILE A 322 0.65 0.71 14.25
CA ILE A 322 1.53 -0.09 13.38
C ILE A 322 2.09 -1.35 14.06
N ASN A 323 1.77 -1.57 15.34
CA ASN A 323 2.14 -2.74 16.14
C ASN A 323 1.07 -2.99 17.20
N ALA A 324 -0.16 -3.16 16.74
CA ALA A 324 -1.33 -3.30 17.58
C ALA A 324 -1.36 -4.64 18.35
N ARG A 325 -2.11 -4.64 19.45
CA ARG A 325 -2.38 -5.79 20.29
C ARG A 325 -3.89 -6.03 20.41
N GLU A 326 -4.26 -7.20 20.87
CA GLU A 326 -5.64 -7.58 21.12
C GLU A 326 -6.32 -6.52 22.02
N THR A 327 -7.52 -6.03 21.68
CA THR A 327 -8.53 -6.47 20.71
C THR A 327 -8.66 -5.55 19.49
N ALA A 328 -7.63 -4.79 19.16
CA ALA A 328 -7.69 -3.79 18.09
C ALA A 328 -7.97 -4.45 16.72
N PRO A 329 -8.97 -3.99 15.95
CA PRO A 329 -9.24 -4.53 14.63
C PRO A 329 -8.12 -4.17 13.65
N CYS A 330 -7.81 -5.07 12.73
CA CYS A 330 -6.70 -4.96 11.78
C CYS A 330 -7.12 -5.12 10.31
N GLY A 331 -8.41 -5.00 9.99
CA GLY A 331 -8.90 -5.14 8.62
C GLY A 331 -8.27 -4.13 7.65
N GLY A 332 -7.97 -2.92 8.12
CA GLY A 332 -7.30 -1.86 7.36
C GLY A 332 -5.77 -1.92 7.38
N MET A 333 -5.18 -3.08 7.66
CA MET A 333 -3.72 -3.21 7.73
C MET A 333 -3.03 -2.84 6.41
N ALA A 334 -3.69 -3.05 5.26
CA ALA A 334 -3.12 -2.69 3.96
C ALA A 334 -2.97 -1.17 3.81
N GLU A 335 -3.97 -0.40 4.22
CA GLU A 335 -3.93 1.07 4.24
C GLU A 335 -2.81 1.57 5.14
N VAL A 336 -2.67 0.95 6.33
CA VAL A 336 -1.58 1.29 7.27
C VAL A 336 -0.22 0.96 6.66
N LYS A 337 -0.06 -0.25 6.09
CA LYS A 337 1.20 -0.68 5.46
C LYS A 337 1.60 0.24 4.31
N PHE A 338 0.66 0.63 3.45
CA PHE A 338 0.97 1.50 2.32
C PHE A 338 1.30 2.94 2.75
N LEU A 339 0.74 3.41 3.88
CA LEU A 339 1.22 4.66 4.45
C LEU A 339 2.65 4.52 5.02
N ILE A 340 2.97 3.40 5.68
CA ILE A 340 4.35 3.14 6.12
C ILE A 340 5.29 3.13 4.90
N ASP A 341 4.90 2.49 3.79
CA ASP A 341 5.67 2.51 2.53
C ASP A 341 5.94 3.94 2.06
N SER A 342 4.90 4.79 2.03
CA SER A 342 5.03 6.20 1.62
C SER A 342 6.01 6.97 2.51
N VAL A 343 5.95 6.75 3.83
CA VAL A 343 6.84 7.39 4.80
C VAL A 343 8.28 6.89 4.66
N VAL A 344 8.47 5.58 4.48
CA VAL A 344 9.81 4.99 4.26
C VAL A 344 10.38 5.44 2.91
N ALA A 345 9.55 5.51 1.84
CA ALA A 345 9.99 6.00 0.53
C ALA A 345 10.42 7.48 0.59
N ALA A 346 9.72 8.32 1.36
CA ALA A 346 10.12 9.71 1.60
C ALA A 346 11.47 9.81 2.33
N ALA A 347 11.74 8.93 3.31
CA ALA A 347 13.03 8.88 3.98
C ALA A 347 14.13 8.34 3.05
N MET A 348 13.86 7.25 2.31
CA MET A 348 14.80 6.67 1.35
C MET A 348 15.13 7.61 0.18
N GLY A 349 14.18 8.46 -0.24
CA GLY A 349 14.40 9.50 -1.24
C GLY A 349 15.42 10.56 -0.81
N GLN A 350 15.63 10.74 0.52
CA GLN A 350 16.71 11.58 1.04
C GLN A 350 18.06 10.83 1.03
N VAL A 351 18.04 9.50 1.26
CA VAL A 351 19.24 8.63 1.21
C VAL A 351 19.75 8.49 -0.23
N VAL A 352 18.83 8.26 -1.18
CA VAL A 352 19.13 8.01 -2.60
C VAL A 352 18.27 8.95 -3.45
N PRO A 353 18.63 10.24 -3.61
CA PRO A 353 17.80 11.23 -4.32
C PRO A 353 17.47 10.87 -5.74
N ASP A 354 18.32 10.16 -6.46
CA ASP A 354 18.10 9.73 -7.84
C ASP A 354 16.95 8.69 -7.96
N MET A 355 16.59 8.04 -6.83
CA MET A 355 15.49 7.08 -6.76
C MET A 355 14.20 7.69 -6.16
N MET A 356 14.20 9.01 -5.91
CA MET A 356 13.04 9.70 -5.37
C MET A 356 11.82 9.53 -6.28
N VAL A 357 10.69 9.14 -5.71
CA VAL A 357 9.44 8.87 -6.42
C VAL A 357 8.28 9.59 -5.75
N GLY A 358 7.39 10.17 -6.55
CA GLY A 358 6.12 10.73 -6.08
C GLY A 358 5.28 9.67 -5.38
N ASP A 359 4.40 10.12 -4.50
CA ASP A 359 3.57 9.21 -3.70
C ASP A 359 2.57 8.44 -4.58
N LEU A 360 2.22 7.24 -4.14
CA LEU A 360 1.35 6.29 -4.84
C LEU A 360 -0.12 6.53 -4.48
N LYS A 361 -1.06 5.86 -5.14
CA LYS A 361 -2.49 5.90 -4.79
C LYS A 361 -2.78 5.60 -3.30
N GLY A 362 -1.87 4.90 -2.63
CA GLY A 362 -1.68 4.85 -1.18
C GLY A 362 -2.69 4.09 -0.36
N GLY A 363 -3.40 3.15 -0.94
CA GLY A 363 -4.30 2.26 -0.23
C GLY A 363 -4.68 1.08 -1.10
N ALA A 364 -5.12 -0.03 -0.49
CA ALA A 364 -5.72 -1.12 -1.21
C ALA A 364 -7.06 -0.69 -1.80
N ASN A 365 -7.77 0.23 -1.13
CA ASN A 365 -9.10 0.65 -1.54
C ASN A 365 -10.06 -0.55 -1.57
N HIS A 366 -10.15 -1.30 -0.47
CA HIS A 366 -11.02 -2.47 -0.39
C HIS A 366 -12.48 -2.08 -0.67
N VAL A 367 -13.05 -2.57 -1.77
CA VAL A 367 -14.45 -2.37 -2.13
C VAL A 367 -15.16 -3.71 -2.14
N HIS A 368 -16.23 -3.83 -1.35
CA HIS A 368 -17.08 -5.01 -1.30
C HIS A 368 -18.50 -4.64 -1.69
N ILE A 369 -19.03 -5.31 -2.71
CA ILE A 369 -20.44 -5.28 -3.07
C ILE A 369 -20.99 -6.69 -2.88
N ALA A 370 -21.90 -6.86 -1.94
CA ALA A 370 -22.41 -8.17 -1.58
C ALA A 370 -23.94 -8.17 -1.51
N GLY A 371 -24.56 -9.32 -1.78
CA GLY A 371 -26.00 -9.45 -1.72
C GLY A 371 -26.49 -10.89 -1.92
N PRO A 372 -27.80 -11.11 -1.93
CA PRO A 372 -28.38 -12.43 -2.19
C PRO A 372 -28.26 -12.80 -3.68
N ARG A 373 -28.06 -14.09 -3.95
CA ARG A 373 -28.22 -14.67 -5.29
C ARG A 373 -29.67 -15.14 -5.49
N GLY A 374 -30.12 -15.23 -6.73
CA GLY A 374 -31.47 -15.74 -7.06
C GLY A 374 -31.70 -17.21 -6.70
N ASP A 375 -30.65 -17.98 -6.42
CA ASP A 375 -30.70 -19.39 -6.00
C ASP A 375 -30.75 -19.59 -4.47
N GLY A 376 -30.82 -18.51 -3.69
CA GLY A 376 -30.87 -18.52 -2.23
C GLY A 376 -29.50 -18.46 -1.57
N GLY A 377 -28.40 -18.42 -2.35
CA GLY A 377 -27.07 -18.19 -1.87
C GLY A 377 -26.73 -16.70 -1.73
N SER A 378 -25.48 -16.39 -1.40
CA SER A 378 -24.93 -15.03 -1.36
C SER A 378 -23.82 -14.87 -2.38
N TYR A 379 -23.62 -13.65 -2.87
CA TYR A 379 -22.44 -13.29 -3.60
C TYR A 379 -21.66 -12.22 -2.83
N ILE A 380 -20.36 -12.21 -3.03
CA ILE A 380 -19.46 -11.17 -2.53
C ILE A 380 -18.49 -10.84 -3.66
N HIS A 381 -18.72 -9.68 -4.28
CA HIS A 381 -17.74 -9.08 -5.17
C HIS A 381 -16.78 -8.28 -4.32
N TYR A 382 -15.51 -8.61 -4.41
CA TYR A 382 -14.42 -7.87 -3.81
C TYR A 382 -13.49 -7.34 -4.89
N GLU A 383 -13.20 -6.06 -4.84
CA GLU A 383 -12.25 -5.42 -5.74
C GLU A 383 -11.21 -4.62 -4.96
N TRP A 384 -10.02 -4.61 -5.53
CA TRP A 384 -8.90 -3.81 -5.14
C TRP A 384 -8.48 -2.98 -6.37
N PRO A 385 -9.14 -1.81 -6.60
CA PRO A 385 -8.97 -1.07 -7.83
C PRO A 385 -7.57 -0.48 -7.97
N ALA A 386 -7.04 -0.51 -9.18
CA ALA A 386 -5.77 0.10 -9.55
C ALA A 386 -5.82 1.63 -9.42
N GLY A 387 -4.66 2.27 -9.40
CA GLY A 387 -4.55 3.73 -9.34
C GLY A 387 -3.30 4.25 -10.02
N GLY A 388 -2.99 5.53 -9.83
CA GLY A 388 -1.79 6.13 -10.39
C GLY A 388 -0.55 5.82 -9.56
N THR A 389 0.59 5.55 -10.22
CA THR A 389 1.88 5.53 -9.54
C THR A 389 2.51 6.92 -9.51
N GLY A 390 3.39 7.19 -8.55
CA GLY A 390 4.19 8.40 -8.54
C GLY A 390 5.14 8.47 -9.73
N ALA A 391 5.49 9.69 -10.12
CA ALA A 391 6.53 9.96 -11.10
C ALA A 391 7.92 9.91 -10.45
N SER A 392 8.93 9.68 -11.24
CA SER A 392 10.33 9.78 -10.86
C SER A 392 11.11 10.59 -11.89
N GLN A 393 12.37 10.92 -11.59
CA GLN A 393 13.21 11.65 -12.52
C GLN A 393 13.30 10.93 -13.88
N GLY A 394 12.93 11.62 -14.94
CA GLY A 394 12.97 11.08 -16.29
C GLY A 394 11.76 10.27 -16.73
N VAL A 395 10.83 9.92 -15.81
CA VAL A 395 9.73 9.00 -16.09
C VAL A 395 8.41 9.47 -15.49
N ASP A 396 7.37 9.59 -16.34
CA ASP A 396 5.99 9.79 -15.89
C ASP A 396 5.49 8.55 -15.11
N GLY A 397 4.59 8.77 -14.17
CA GLY A 397 3.93 7.69 -13.44
C GLY A 397 3.04 6.83 -14.36
N ASN A 398 2.90 5.55 -14.01
CA ASN A 398 2.04 4.61 -14.74
C ASN A 398 0.57 4.83 -14.39
N ASN A 399 -0.30 4.70 -15.39
CA ASN A 399 -1.74 4.93 -15.28
C ASN A 399 -2.47 3.66 -14.87
N ALA A 400 -3.40 3.77 -13.92
CA ALA A 400 -4.34 2.73 -13.51
C ALA A 400 -3.70 1.33 -13.37
N VAL A 401 -2.60 1.24 -12.62
CA VAL A 401 -1.90 -0.01 -12.32
C VAL A 401 -1.76 -0.18 -10.82
N ARG A 402 -1.49 -1.40 -10.38
CA ARG A 402 -0.93 -1.64 -9.04
C ARG A 402 0.54 -1.29 -9.05
N SER A 403 1.03 -0.70 -7.97
CA SER A 403 2.43 -0.29 -7.89
C SER A 403 3.32 -1.42 -7.35
N TYR A 404 4.63 -1.20 -7.39
CA TYR A 404 5.64 -2.17 -6.97
C TYR A 404 5.48 -2.68 -5.52
N ASN A 405 4.82 -1.91 -4.66
CA ASN A 405 4.53 -2.29 -3.28
C ASN A 405 3.20 -3.06 -3.11
N GLU A 406 2.44 -3.22 -4.19
CA GLU A 406 1.14 -3.89 -4.20
C GLU A 406 1.17 -5.27 -4.89
N GLY A 407 2.25 -5.63 -5.56
CA GLY A 407 2.41 -6.93 -6.22
C GLY A 407 2.22 -6.89 -7.72
N ASP A 408 1.52 -7.89 -8.29
CA ASP A 408 1.28 -7.99 -9.72
C ASP A 408 0.44 -6.79 -10.23
N PHE A 409 1.11 -5.81 -10.78
CA PHE A 409 0.53 -4.53 -11.19
C PHE A 409 -0.44 -4.63 -12.39
N ASN A 410 -0.51 -5.76 -13.06
CA ASN A 410 -1.42 -5.99 -14.19
C ASN A 410 -2.72 -6.71 -13.78
N SER A 411 -2.86 -7.11 -12.52
CA SER A 411 -3.97 -7.94 -12.07
C SER A 411 -5.17 -7.10 -11.64
N ILE A 412 -6.02 -6.74 -12.62
CA ILE A 412 -7.31 -6.09 -12.44
C ILE A 412 -8.41 -7.07 -12.86
N GLN A 413 -9.48 -7.20 -12.07
CA GLN A 413 -10.59 -8.07 -12.44
C GLN A 413 -11.28 -7.59 -13.72
N SER A 414 -11.47 -8.50 -14.67
CA SER A 414 -12.10 -8.19 -15.96
C SER A 414 -13.58 -7.85 -15.80
N VAL A 415 -14.08 -7.01 -16.71
CA VAL A 415 -15.51 -6.65 -16.77
C VAL A 415 -16.33 -7.91 -16.98
N GLU A 416 -15.88 -8.80 -17.86
CA GLU A 416 -16.53 -10.06 -18.21
C GLU A 416 -16.70 -10.98 -17.00
N THR A 417 -15.67 -11.10 -16.17
CA THR A 417 -15.76 -11.90 -14.94
C THR A 417 -16.74 -11.28 -13.96
N VAL A 418 -16.69 -9.97 -13.73
CA VAL A 418 -17.62 -9.30 -12.81
C VAL A 418 -19.07 -9.50 -13.27
N GLU A 419 -19.36 -9.27 -14.54
CA GLU A 419 -20.74 -9.37 -15.08
C GLU A 419 -21.24 -10.82 -15.17
N SER A 420 -20.36 -11.81 -15.37
CA SER A 420 -20.74 -13.22 -15.43
C SER A 420 -20.92 -13.86 -14.05
N GLN A 421 -20.17 -13.41 -13.05
CA GLN A 421 -20.18 -14.00 -11.71
C GLN A 421 -21.19 -13.36 -10.76
N TYR A 422 -21.50 -12.09 -10.96
CA TYR A 422 -22.28 -11.29 -10.03
C TYR A 422 -23.46 -10.58 -10.72
N PRO A 423 -24.56 -10.28 -10.02
CA PRO A 423 -25.65 -9.46 -10.57
C PRO A 423 -25.25 -7.97 -10.60
N LEU A 424 -24.15 -7.70 -11.30
CA LEU A 424 -23.53 -6.39 -11.46
C LEU A 424 -23.29 -6.11 -12.94
N ARG A 425 -23.22 -4.83 -13.32
CA ARG A 425 -22.81 -4.41 -14.65
C ARG A 425 -21.81 -3.25 -14.56
N VAL A 426 -20.68 -3.37 -15.23
CA VAL A 426 -19.68 -2.32 -15.31
C VAL A 426 -20.04 -1.37 -16.44
N GLU A 427 -20.50 -0.18 -16.12
CA GLU A 427 -20.92 0.82 -17.09
C GLU A 427 -19.75 1.66 -17.62
N ARG A 428 -18.71 1.83 -16.79
CA ARG A 428 -17.46 2.52 -17.14
C ARG A 428 -16.27 1.83 -16.50
N CYS A 429 -15.17 1.81 -17.24
CA CYS A 429 -13.83 1.44 -16.76
C CYS A 429 -12.84 2.26 -17.61
N GLU A 430 -12.41 3.39 -17.09
CA GLU A 430 -11.64 4.39 -17.83
C GLU A 430 -10.58 5.06 -16.92
N LEU A 431 -9.58 5.70 -17.51
CA LEU A 431 -8.68 6.56 -16.74
C LEU A 431 -9.46 7.76 -16.19
N ARG A 432 -9.23 8.08 -14.92
CA ARG A 432 -9.83 9.25 -14.28
C ARG A 432 -9.14 10.51 -14.78
N GLU A 433 -9.87 11.32 -15.56
CA GLU A 433 -9.37 12.56 -16.13
C GLU A 433 -8.79 13.50 -15.05
N GLY A 434 -7.62 14.07 -15.31
CA GLY A 434 -6.97 15.06 -14.46
C GLY A 434 -6.53 14.55 -13.09
N ALA A 435 -6.56 13.24 -12.83
CA ALA A 435 -6.22 12.68 -11.52
C ALA A 435 -4.72 12.70 -11.20
N CYS A 436 -3.85 12.82 -12.20
CA CYS A 436 -2.40 12.83 -12.00
C CYS A 436 -1.91 14.04 -11.21
N GLY A 437 -0.84 13.89 -10.43
CA GLY A 437 -0.06 14.99 -9.89
C GLY A 437 0.76 15.67 -10.98
N ASP A 438 0.80 17.00 -10.94
CA ASP A 438 1.54 17.81 -11.91
C ASP A 438 3.03 17.73 -11.66
N GLY A 439 3.85 17.84 -12.68
CA GLY A 439 5.31 17.83 -12.57
C GLY A 439 5.99 17.97 -13.92
N GLU A 440 7.30 18.15 -13.93
CA GLU A 440 8.12 17.95 -15.13
C GLU A 440 7.87 16.54 -15.69
N TYR A 441 7.75 15.57 -14.75
CA TYR A 441 7.21 14.24 -14.98
C TYR A 441 5.93 14.11 -14.16
N ARG A 442 4.79 13.90 -14.86
CA ARG A 442 3.50 13.81 -14.20
C ARG A 442 3.31 12.45 -13.51
N GLY A 443 2.57 12.44 -12.42
CA GLY A 443 2.07 11.20 -11.83
C GLY A 443 1.16 10.42 -12.78
N GLY A 444 0.92 9.15 -12.48
CA GLY A 444 -0.03 8.32 -13.21
C GLY A 444 -1.46 8.70 -12.91
N PHE A 445 -2.38 8.42 -13.82
CA PHE A 445 -3.81 8.63 -13.63
C PHE A 445 -4.42 7.50 -12.81
N GLY A 446 -5.39 7.85 -11.96
CA GLY A 446 -6.28 6.89 -11.30
C GLY A 446 -7.25 6.25 -12.29
N LEU A 447 -8.01 5.28 -11.77
CA LEU A 447 -9.10 4.59 -12.46
C LEU A 447 -10.43 5.21 -12.06
N ARG A 448 -11.37 5.30 -12.99
CA ARG A 448 -12.80 5.44 -12.73
C ARG A 448 -13.53 4.19 -13.14
N ARG A 449 -14.26 3.60 -12.21
CA ARG A 449 -15.13 2.45 -12.45
C ARG A 449 -16.52 2.74 -11.93
N ASP A 450 -17.53 2.63 -12.79
CA ASP A 450 -18.94 2.79 -12.44
C ASP A 450 -19.61 1.41 -12.54
N ILE A 451 -20.07 0.87 -11.40
CA ILE A 451 -20.67 -0.47 -11.28
C ILE A 451 -22.15 -0.35 -10.94
N ARG A 452 -23.03 -0.74 -11.86
CA ARG A 452 -24.47 -0.76 -11.65
C ARG A 452 -24.92 -2.02 -10.93
N ILE A 453 -25.76 -1.85 -9.92
CA ILE A 453 -26.40 -2.91 -9.15
C ILE A 453 -27.62 -3.42 -9.91
N LEU A 454 -27.64 -4.71 -10.24
CA LEU A 454 -28.76 -5.37 -10.91
C LEU A 454 -29.62 -6.18 -9.92
N GLY A 455 -29.05 -6.59 -8.80
CA GLY A 455 -29.73 -7.35 -7.74
C GLY A 455 -30.43 -6.46 -6.71
N GLU A 456 -31.29 -7.07 -5.90
CA GLU A 456 -31.94 -6.43 -4.77
C GLU A 456 -31.16 -6.68 -3.47
N ASN A 457 -31.34 -5.79 -2.48
CA ASN A 457 -30.78 -5.94 -1.13
C ASN A 457 -29.25 -6.12 -1.10
N ALA A 458 -28.55 -5.47 -2.02
CA ALA A 458 -27.10 -5.43 -2.01
C ALA A 458 -26.58 -4.44 -0.94
N MET A 459 -25.33 -4.60 -0.53
CA MET A 459 -24.64 -3.74 0.42
C MET A 459 -23.26 -3.36 -0.09
N LEU A 460 -22.85 -2.11 0.21
CA LEU A 460 -21.50 -1.61 -0.06
C LEU A 460 -20.72 -1.48 1.24
N SER A 461 -19.50 -2.00 1.28
CA SER A 461 -18.50 -1.68 2.28
C SER A 461 -17.23 -1.20 1.59
N VAL A 462 -16.61 -0.14 2.13
CA VAL A 462 -15.34 0.41 1.62
C VAL A 462 -14.40 0.66 2.79
N LEU A 463 -13.13 0.31 2.58
CA LEU A 463 -12.05 0.66 3.48
C LEU A 463 -10.90 1.20 2.64
N SER A 464 -10.68 2.51 2.72
CA SER A 464 -9.78 3.27 1.85
C SER A 464 -9.10 4.39 2.62
N GLU A 465 -7.95 4.83 2.15
CA GLU A 465 -7.20 6.00 2.59
C GLU A 465 -6.94 6.97 1.42
N LYS A 466 -6.34 8.11 1.72
CA LYS A 466 -6.09 9.20 0.76
C LYS A 466 -7.38 9.68 0.06
N ASN A 467 -8.45 9.79 0.82
CA ASN A 467 -9.72 10.38 0.37
C ASN A 467 -9.78 11.89 0.66
N VAL A 468 -8.95 12.38 1.60
CA VAL A 468 -8.85 13.79 2.01
C VAL A 468 -7.43 14.33 1.82
N ILE A 469 -6.43 13.56 2.22
CA ILE A 469 -5.01 13.90 2.07
C ILE A 469 -4.44 13.15 0.85
N PRO A 470 -4.34 13.79 -0.32
CA PRO A 470 -4.00 13.12 -1.58
C PRO A 470 -2.54 12.64 -1.61
N PRO A 471 -2.16 11.78 -2.56
CA PRO A 471 -0.76 11.44 -2.83
C PRO A 471 0.08 12.70 -3.12
N TYR A 472 1.24 12.82 -2.45
CA TYR A 472 2.11 13.99 -2.59
C TYR A 472 3.03 13.90 -3.81
N GLY A 473 3.36 15.07 -4.39
CA GLY A 473 4.45 15.21 -5.36
C GLY A 473 5.79 15.42 -4.67
N VAL A 474 6.88 15.19 -5.39
CA VAL A 474 8.26 15.32 -4.92
C VAL A 474 9.06 16.25 -5.81
N ALA A 475 10.20 16.77 -5.31
CA ALA A 475 11.08 17.68 -6.03
C ALA A 475 10.34 18.90 -6.65
N GLY A 476 9.30 19.40 -6.00
CA GLY A 476 8.46 20.50 -6.49
C GLY A 476 7.23 20.07 -7.29
N GLY A 477 7.02 18.78 -7.52
CA GLY A 477 5.82 18.25 -8.18
C GLY A 477 4.55 18.45 -7.34
N GLY A 478 3.41 18.40 -8.02
CA GLY A 478 2.08 18.57 -7.43
C GLY A 478 1.47 17.24 -6.94
N ASN A 479 0.42 17.38 -6.14
CA ASN A 479 -0.33 16.25 -5.60
C ASN A 479 -1.20 15.58 -6.67
N GLY A 480 -1.37 14.25 -6.58
CA GLY A 480 -2.41 13.54 -7.30
C GLY A 480 -3.80 13.86 -6.75
N ALA A 481 -4.86 13.46 -7.46
CA ALA A 481 -6.21 13.53 -6.91
C ALA A 481 -6.41 12.50 -5.81
N ALA A 482 -7.26 12.81 -4.83
CA ALA A 482 -7.64 11.89 -3.76
C ALA A 482 -8.57 10.77 -4.27
N ASN A 483 -8.67 9.65 -3.54
CA ASN A 483 -9.68 8.62 -3.76
C ASN A 483 -11.10 9.15 -3.49
N SER A 484 -12.09 8.61 -4.19
CA SER A 484 -13.51 8.95 -3.99
C SER A 484 -14.40 7.74 -4.27
N PHE A 485 -15.31 7.44 -3.33
CA PHE A 485 -16.27 6.33 -3.45
C PHE A 485 -17.67 6.88 -3.16
N THR A 486 -18.52 6.88 -4.18
CA THR A 486 -19.87 7.46 -4.13
C THR A 486 -20.90 6.51 -4.70
N VAL A 487 -22.18 6.75 -4.37
CA VAL A 487 -23.31 6.02 -4.94
C VAL A 487 -24.18 7.01 -5.72
N ILE A 488 -24.53 6.67 -6.96
CA ILE A 488 -25.45 7.44 -7.77
C ILE A 488 -26.81 6.75 -7.74
N ARG A 489 -27.81 7.43 -7.20
CA ARG A 489 -29.19 6.96 -7.09
C ARG A 489 -30.12 8.02 -7.69
N ASP A 490 -30.92 7.64 -8.68
CA ASP A 490 -31.86 8.55 -9.38
C ASP A 490 -31.20 9.84 -9.89
N GLY A 491 -29.94 9.74 -10.34
CA GLY A 491 -29.14 10.87 -10.83
C GLY A 491 -28.50 11.74 -9.73
N ALA A 492 -28.78 11.49 -8.46
CA ALA A 492 -28.16 12.19 -7.34
C ALA A 492 -26.91 11.43 -6.82
N THR A 493 -25.84 12.17 -6.53
CA THR A 493 -24.64 11.62 -5.90
C THR A 493 -24.83 11.57 -4.38
N ILE A 494 -24.64 10.41 -3.80
CA ILE A 494 -24.77 10.12 -2.37
C ILE A 494 -23.38 9.78 -1.82
N GLN A 495 -23.00 10.42 -0.71
CA GLN A 495 -21.87 9.98 0.10
C GLN A 495 -22.32 8.83 1.00
N PRO A 496 -21.77 7.60 0.84
CA PRO A 496 -22.24 6.44 1.59
C PRO A 496 -21.83 6.44 3.06
N SER A 497 -20.99 7.37 3.47
CA SER A 497 -20.53 7.57 4.85
C SER A 497 -20.19 9.04 5.10
N ASP A 498 -20.30 9.48 6.35
CA ASP A 498 -19.83 10.78 6.85
C ASP A 498 -18.30 10.85 7.00
N VAL A 499 -17.61 9.68 6.98
CA VAL A 499 -16.16 9.58 6.94
C VAL A 499 -15.75 9.08 5.56
N PRO A 500 -15.10 9.90 4.72
CA PRO A 500 -14.71 9.50 3.38
C PRO A 500 -13.89 8.20 3.37
N GLY A 501 -14.24 7.29 2.46
CA GLY A 501 -13.54 6.00 2.32
C GLY A 501 -13.77 4.97 3.44
N LYS A 502 -14.60 5.26 4.45
CA LYS A 502 -14.91 4.36 5.57
C LYS A 502 -16.40 4.02 5.57
N VAL A 503 -16.78 3.03 4.77
CA VAL A 503 -18.18 2.60 4.57
C VAL A 503 -18.39 1.21 5.17
N SER A 504 -19.52 1.01 5.85
CA SER A 504 -19.88 -0.27 6.46
C SER A 504 -21.34 -0.61 6.16
N GLY A 505 -21.56 -1.57 5.25
CA GLY A 505 -22.88 -2.12 4.98
C GLY A 505 -23.92 -1.10 4.49
N PHE A 506 -23.50 -0.11 3.66
CA PHE A 506 -24.43 0.85 3.06
C PHE A 506 -25.41 0.12 2.13
N ALA A 507 -26.72 0.31 2.38
CA ALA A 507 -27.76 -0.36 1.63
C ALA A 507 -27.86 0.17 0.19
N LEU A 508 -27.64 -0.71 -0.77
CA LEU A 508 -27.78 -0.46 -2.19
C LEU A 508 -29.16 -0.93 -2.70
N GLN A 509 -29.67 -0.23 -3.70
CA GLN A 509 -30.91 -0.55 -4.40
C GLN A 509 -30.58 -1.00 -5.83
N SER A 510 -31.46 -1.81 -6.41
CA SER A 510 -31.38 -2.13 -7.85
C SER A 510 -31.41 -0.84 -8.68
N GLY A 511 -30.48 -0.69 -9.60
CA GLY A 511 -30.31 0.51 -10.41
C GLY A 511 -29.31 1.53 -9.86
N ASP A 512 -28.89 1.45 -8.59
CA ASP A 512 -27.79 2.27 -8.07
C ASP A 512 -26.50 2.02 -8.86
N VAL A 513 -25.66 3.04 -8.95
CA VAL A 513 -24.31 2.93 -9.51
C VAL A 513 -23.30 3.25 -8.42
N VAL A 514 -22.47 2.28 -8.06
CA VAL A 514 -21.28 2.51 -7.23
C VAL A 514 -20.21 3.10 -8.14
N ARG A 515 -19.75 4.30 -7.82
CA ARG A 515 -18.66 4.97 -8.52
C ARG A 515 -17.40 4.90 -7.68
N GLU A 516 -16.37 4.30 -8.25
CA GLU A 516 -15.03 4.21 -7.72
C GLU A 516 -14.12 5.12 -8.52
N GLU A 517 -13.52 6.11 -7.88
CA GLU A 517 -12.54 7.01 -8.47
C GLU A 517 -11.27 6.91 -7.64
N THR A 518 -10.26 6.22 -8.17
CA THR A 518 -9.00 6.03 -7.45
C THR A 518 -8.07 7.22 -7.61
N ALA A 519 -7.15 7.36 -6.66
CA ALA A 519 -6.16 8.42 -6.64
C ALA A 519 -5.19 8.32 -7.81
N GLY A 520 -4.74 9.47 -8.28
CA GLY A 520 -3.56 9.59 -9.13
C GLY A 520 -2.28 9.53 -8.30
N GLY A 521 -1.14 9.27 -8.93
CA GLY A 521 0.17 9.40 -8.30
C GLY A 521 0.66 10.83 -8.21
N GLY A 522 1.59 11.13 -7.28
CA GLY A 522 2.24 12.43 -7.18
C GLY A 522 3.21 12.70 -8.34
N GLY A 523 3.34 13.97 -8.75
CA GLY A 523 4.28 14.41 -9.78
C GLY A 523 5.72 14.48 -9.27
N TRP A 524 6.67 14.55 -10.19
CA TRP A 524 8.09 14.81 -9.92
C TRP A 524 8.55 16.07 -10.65
N GLY A 525 9.25 16.95 -9.95
CA GLY A 525 9.79 18.19 -10.54
C GLY A 525 8.75 19.27 -10.78
N ASP A 526 9.22 20.48 -11.10
CA ASP A 526 8.34 21.62 -11.37
C ASP A 526 7.47 21.40 -12.61
N ALA A 527 6.15 21.51 -12.47
CA ALA A 527 5.20 21.39 -13.59
C ALA A 527 5.48 22.40 -14.71
N LEU A 528 6.02 23.58 -14.39
CA LEU A 528 6.38 24.59 -15.38
C LEU A 528 7.64 24.22 -16.20
N ALA A 529 8.38 23.19 -15.80
CA ALA A 529 9.51 22.65 -16.56
C ALA A 529 9.09 21.56 -17.57
N ARG A 530 7.85 21.02 -17.48
CA ARG A 530 7.38 19.99 -18.41
C ARG A 530 7.37 20.52 -19.85
N GLU A 531 7.91 19.73 -20.77
CA GLU A 531 7.95 20.06 -22.19
C GLU A 531 6.53 20.34 -22.72
N PRO A 532 6.26 21.53 -23.32
CA PRO A 532 4.91 21.91 -23.74
C PRO A 532 4.25 20.92 -24.70
N GLN A 533 5.04 20.30 -25.60
CA GLN A 533 4.56 19.31 -26.56
C GLN A 533 4.03 18.05 -25.87
N ARG A 534 4.65 17.62 -24.77
CA ARG A 534 4.14 16.49 -23.94
C ARG A 534 2.80 16.81 -23.28
N VAL A 535 2.60 18.07 -22.86
CA VAL A 535 1.31 18.52 -22.31
C VAL A 535 0.25 18.56 -23.41
N ALA A 536 0.59 19.05 -24.60
CA ALA A 536 -0.32 19.06 -25.75
C ALA A 536 -0.71 17.62 -26.16
N GLU A 537 0.23 16.68 -26.12
CA GLU A 537 -0.06 15.27 -26.38
C GLU A 537 -0.99 14.69 -25.30
N ASP A 538 -0.78 14.97 -24.00
CA ASP A 538 -1.69 14.56 -22.93
C ASP A 538 -3.12 15.10 -23.14
N VAL A 539 -3.28 16.32 -23.71
CA VAL A 539 -4.59 16.87 -24.09
C VAL A 539 -5.17 16.16 -25.32
N HIS A 540 -4.36 15.89 -26.32
CA HIS A 540 -4.79 15.19 -27.53
C HIS A 540 -5.27 13.76 -27.22
N GLN A 541 -4.61 13.08 -26.28
CA GLN A 541 -4.99 11.74 -25.81
C GLN A 541 -6.22 11.76 -24.86
N GLY A 542 -6.72 12.93 -24.47
CA GLY A 542 -7.83 13.07 -23.53
C GLY A 542 -7.47 12.81 -22.06
N TYR A 543 -6.19 12.84 -21.72
CA TYR A 543 -5.71 12.71 -20.34
C TYR A 543 -5.88 14.00 -19.55
N LEU A 544 -5.76 15.14 -20.23
CA LEU A 544 -5.95 16.46 -19.66
C LEU A 544 -6.91 17.26 -20.55
N THR A 545 -7.63 18.20 -19.95
CA THR A 545 -8.33 19.24 -20.70
C THR A 545 -7.38 20.39 -21.04
N ALA A 546 -7.72 21.21 -22.05
CA ALA A 546 -6.98 22.42 -22.37
C ALA A 546 -6.95 23.41 -21.16
N ALA A 547 -8.04 23.46 -20.37
CA ALA A 547 -8.08 24.25 -19.13
C ALA A 547 -7.10 23.73 -18.07
N GLN A 548 -6.94 22.42 -17.95
CA GLN A 548 -5.93 21.84 -17.04
C GLN A 548 -4.50 22.05 -17.56
N ALA A 549 -4.28 21.98 -18.87
CA ALA A 549 -2.97 22.25 -19.49
C ALA A 549 -2.50 23.68 -19.18
N ILE A 550 -3.36 24.67 -19.35
CA ILE A 550 -3.00 26.07 -19.04
C ILE A 550 -2.93 26.32 -17.54
N GLY A 551 -3.88 25.79 -16.75
CA GLY A 551 -3.97 26.08 -15.32
C GLY A 551 -2.88 25.40 -14.48
N ARG A 552 -2.39 24.22 -14.88
CA ARG A 552 -1.42 23.42 -14.11
C ARG A 552 0.01 23.56 -14.66
N TYR A 553 0.17 23.55 -15.98
CA TYR A 553 1.47 23.53 -16.66
C TYR A 553 1.83 24.84 -17.34
N GLY A 554 0.88 25.80 -17.36
CA GLY A 554 1.02 27.05 -18.09
C GLY A 554 1.17 26.83 -19.61
N VAL A 555 0.59 25.76 -20.16
CA VAL A 555 0.68 25.46 -21.59
C VAL A 555 -0.61 25.84 -22.29
N ALA A 556 -0.53 26.85 -23.15
CA ALA A 556 -1.64 27.29 -24.00
C ALA A 556 -1.65 26.47 -25.30
N ILE A 557 -2.82 25.95 -25.64
CA ILE A 557 -3.04 25.12 -26.84
C ILE A 557 -4.12 25.80 -27.69
N ASP A 558 -3.85 26.01 -28.98
CA ASP A 558 -4.78 26.61 -29.90
C ASP A 558 -5.89 25.64 -30.38
N ASP A 559 -6.85 26.14 -31.14
CA ASP A 559 -7.98 25.35 -31.66
C ASP A 559 -7.53 24.21 -32.61
N ALA A 560 -6.31 24.28 -33.14
CA ALA A 560 -5.75 23.24 -33.99
C ALA A 560 -4.97 22.16 -33.18
N GLY A 561 -4.87 22.33 -31.85
CA GLY A 561 -4.15 21.43 -30.96
C GLY A 561 -2.64 21.69 -30.86
N ALA A 562 -2.14 22.80 -31.42
CA ALA A 562 -0.74 23.18 -31.37
C ALA A 562 -0.45 24.08 -30.17
N VAL A 563 0.80 24.04 -29.70
CA VAL A 563 1.25 24.89 -28.58
C VAL A 563 1.43 26.34 -29.06
N ASP A 564 0.77 27.28 -28.37
CA ASP A 564 1.07 28.72 -28.49
C ASP A 564 2.23 29.05 -27.55
N GLU A 565 3.43 29.24 -28.11
CA GLU A 565 4.64 29.48 -27.32
C GLU A 565 4.59 30.82 -26.55
N ALA A 566 4.01 31.88 -27.15
CA ALA A 566 3.95 33.21 -26.56
C ALA A 566 2.95 33.22 -25.37
N ALA A 567 1.76 32.65 -25.58
CA ALA A 567 0.77 32.50 -24.53
C ALA A 567 1.27 31.53 -23.41
N THR A 568 1.99 30.47 -23.77
CA THR A 568 2.61 29.54 -22.81
C THR A 568 3.64 30.26 -21.94
N ALA A 569 4.53 31.05 -22.52
CA ALA A 569 5.52 31.82 -21.75
C ALA A 569 4.85 32.80 -20.78
N ALA A 570 3.79 33.49 -21.20
CA ALA A 570 3.04 34.40 -20.35
C ALA A 570 2.33 33.67 -19.18
N ALA A 571 1.62 32.58 -19.48
CA ALA A 571 0.91 31.78 -18.48
C ALA A 571 1.88 31.17 -17.44
N ARG A 572 3.03 30.66 -17.86
CA ARG A 572 4.08 30.16 -16.93
C ARG A 572 4.61 31.25 -16.03
N ALA A 573 4.86 32.46 -16.54
CA ALA A 573 5.30 33.59 -15.73
C ALA A 573 4.24 34.00 -14.69
N GLU A 574 2.96 33.99 -15.06
CA GLU A 574 1.86 34.28 -14.16
C GLU A 574 1.74 33.25 -13.03
N ILE A 575 1.77 31.94 -13.35
CA ILE A 575 1.73 30.85 -12.36
C ILE A 575 2.93 30.95 -11.42
N ALA A 576 4.14 31.18 -11.95
CA ALA A 576 5.34 31.30 -11.12
C ALA A 576 5.24 32.49 -10.16
N ALA A 577 4.69 33.62 -10.61
CA ALA A 577 4.51 34.82 -9.78
C ALA A 577 3.43 34.65 -8.70
N ALA A 578 2.48 33.73 -8.91
CA ALA A 578 1.39 33.43 -7.95
C ALA A 578 1.81 32.48 -6.81
N ARG A 579 2.98 31.84 -6.88
CA ARG A 579 3.48 30.94 -5.82
C ARG A 579 3.72 31.69 -4.52
N ILE A 580 3.33 31.06 -3.40
CA ILE A 580 3.46 31.64 -2.07
C ILE A 580 4.77 31.19 -1.43
N SER A 581 5.74 32.07 -1.39
CA SER A 581 7.03 31.84 -0.74
C SER A 581 7.08 32.51 0.63
N LEU A 582 7.44 31.74 1.67
CA LEU A 582 7.50 32.17 3.06
C LEU A 582 8.88 31.88 3.64
N GLU A 583 9.37 32.76 4.55
CA GLU A 583 10.55 32.50 5.34
C GLU A 583 10.21 31.61 6.55
N VAL A 584 10.99 30.61 6.84
CA VAL A 584 10.75 29.71 7.97
C VAL A 584 11.30 30.30 9.26
N GLN A 585 10.48 30.38 10.30
CA GLN A 585 10.89 30.66 11.67
C GLN A 585 10.42 29.55 12.61
N VAL A 586 11.18 29.34 13.69
CA VAL A 586 10.92 28.28 14.66
C VAL A 586 10.28 28.85 15.90
N ALA A 587 9.19 28.23 16.34
CA ALA A 587 8.55 28.55 17.61
C ALA A 587 9.43 28.05 18.78
N ASN A 588 9.25 28.67 19.95
CA ASN A 588 9.93 28.23 21.18
C ASN A 588 9.46 26.85 21.67
N GLU A 589 8.29 26.41 21.21
CA GLU A 589 7.68 25.12 21.56
C GLU A 589 7.25 24.38 20.29
N GLU A 590 7.11 23.04 20.37
CA GLU A 590 6.54 22.25 19.30
C GLU A 590 5.09 22.65 19.05
N MET A 591 4.71 22.68 17.77
CA MET A 591 3.39 23.14 17.34
C MET A 591 2.53 21.94 16.92
N PHE A 592 1.80 21.39 17.87
CA PHE A 592 0.82 20.33 17.63
C PHE A 592 -0.57 20.71 18.17
N ASP A 593 -1.59 20.14 17.54
CA ASP A 593 -2.95 20.05 18.05
C ASP A 593 -3.31 18.56 18.09
N ALA A 594 -3.24 17.95 19.26
CA ALA A 594 -3.22 16.51 19.44
C ALA A 594 -2.12 15.84 18.61
N THR A 595 -2.48 15.06 17.58
CA THR A 595 -1.53 14.41 16.66
C THR A 595 -1.17 15.29 15.45
N ARG A 596 -1.94 16.35 15.19
CA ARG A 596 -1.82 17.22 14.02
C ARG A 596 -0.66 18.18 14.18
N ARG A 597 0.31 18.15 13.28
CA ARG A 597 1.33 19.19 13.15
C ARG A 597 0.68 20.50 12.70
N CYS A 598 0.99 21.62 13.34
CA CYS A 598 0.44 22.92 12.99
C CYS A 598 1.51 23.87 12.48
N PHE A 599 1.12 24.74 11.56
CA PHE A 599 1.92 25.84 11.06
C PHE A 599 1.18 27.16 11.29
N LEU A 600 1.86 28.17 11.82
CA LEU A 600 1.28 29.50 11.92
C LEU A 600 1.54 30.25 10.61
N VAL A 601 0.48 30.38 9.81
CA VAL A 601 0.50 30.90 8.44
C VAL A 601 0.06 32.39 8.47
N PRO A 602 0.77 33.29 7.77
CA PRO A 602 0.33 34.68 7.64
C PRO A 602 -1.06 34.80 7.02
N ARG A 603 -1.89 35.68 7.55
CA ARG A 603 -3.26 35.91 7.02
C ARG A 603 -3.27 36.28 5.53
N THR A 604 -2.26 37.01 5.06
CA THR A 604 -2.10 37.37 3.64
C THR A 604 -1.90 36.16 2.76
N ALA A 605 -1.02 35.24 3.16
CA ALA A 605 -0.76 33.97 2.44
C ALA A 605 -1.99 33.04 2.49
N ALA A 606 -2.62 32.93 3.66
CA ALA A 606 -3.84 32.15 3.81
C ALA A 606 -4.96 32.64 2.90
N LYS A 607 -5.18 33.96 2.84
CA LYS A 607 -6.18 34.59 1.96
C LYS A 607 -5.86 34.34 0.47
N ALA A 608 -4.59 34.44 0.08
CA ALA A 608 -4.17 34.25 -1.30
C ALA A 608 -4.43 32.77 -1.78
N LEU A 609 -4.29 31.81 -0.87
CA LEU A 609 -4.54 30.38 -1.14
C LEU A 609 -6.00 29.94 -0.87
N GLY A 610 -6.85 30.83 -0.30
CA GLY A 610 -8.22 30.50 0.05
C GLY A 610 -8.33 29.49 1.20
N ILE A 611 -7.34 29.44 2.11
CA ILE A 611 -7.30 28.52 3.26
C ILE A 611 -7.73 29.22 4.56
N GLY A 612 -8.40 28.47 5.43
CA GLY A 612 -8.82 28.87 6.77
C GLY A 612 -8.02 28.21 7.89
N ALA A 613 -8.34 28.55 9.12
CA ALA A 613 -7.78 27.87 10.28
C ALA A 613 -8.29 26.41 10.34
N GLY A 614 -7.37 25.46 10.51
CA GLY A 614 -7.67 24.04 10.54
C GLY A 614 -7.63 23.36 9.17
N ASP A 615 -7.42 24.09 8.08
CA ASP A 615 -7.24 23.48 6.77
C ASP A 615 -5.87 22.82 6.64
N PRO A 616 -5.76 21.66 5.94
CA PRO A 616 -4.49 21.02 5.67
C PRO A 616 -3.68 21.83 4.65
N VAL A 617 -2.41 21.99 4.95
CA VAL A 617 -1.43 22.68 4.10
C VAL A 617 -0.14 21.90 4.01
N GLU A 618 0.66 22.19 3.00
CA GLU A 618 1.98 21.60 2.85
C GLU A 618 3.05 22.68 2.65
N LEU A 619 4.21 22.44 3.25
CA LEU A 619 5.41 23.22 3.06
C LEU A 619 6.39 22.42 2.20
N CYS A 620 6.77 22.99 1.07
CA CYS A 620 7.72 22.39 0.13
C CYS A 620 9.07 23.12 0.26
N SER A 621 10.12 22.35 0.54
CA SER A 621 11.50 22.82 0.58
C SER A 621 12.32 22.13 -0.50
N PRO A 622 13.26 22.81 -1.16
CA PRO A 622 14.16 22.19 -2.13
C PRO A 622 15.01 21.05 -1.56
N GLY A 623 15.26 21.08 -0.25
CA GLY A 623 16.05 20.05 0.44
C GLY A 623 15.24 18.81 0.87
N ALA A 624 13.90 18.90 0.90
CA ALA A 624 13.05 17.81 1.35
C ALA A 624 12.67 16.88 0.21
N ALA A 625 12.71 15.57 0.46
CA ALA A 625 12.25 14.55 -0.51
C ALA A 625 10.74 14.55 -0.71
N ALA A 626 9.98 14.96 0.31
CA ALA A 626 8.52 15.06 0.29
C ALA A 626 8.07 16.34 0.98
N PRO A 627 6.89 16.90 0.65
CA PRO A 627 6.34 18.05 1.35
C PRO A 627 6.02 17.70 2.80
N VAL A 628 6.22 18.64 3.71
CA VAL A 628 5.81 18.51 5.12
C VAL A 628 4.38 18.98 5.26
N ARG A 629 3.49 18.10 5.67
CA ARG A 629 2.07 18.37 5.85
C ARG A 629 1.74 18.80 7.26
N GLY A 630 0.79 19.70 7.39
CA GLY A 630 0.31 20.19 8.67
C GLY A 630 -1.01 20.95 8.51
N TRP A 631 -1.52 21.46 9.62
CA TRP A 631 -2.79 22.20 9.67
C TRP A 631 -2.54 23.68 9.95
N ALA A 632 -3.17 24.53 9.18
CA ALA A 632 -2.98 25.97 9.28
C ALA A 632 -3.55 26.53 10.58
N ARG A 633 -2.74 27.30 11.30
CA ARG A 633 -3.17 28.31 12.29
C ARG A 633 -2.92 29.67 11.68
N ILE A 634 -3.92 30.56 11.69
CA ILE A 634 -3.79 31.83 11.00
C ILE A 634 -3.24 32.90 11.96
N SER A 635 -2.11 33.53 11.59
CA SER A 635 -1.53 34.63 12.33
C SER A 635 -2.35 35.91 12.15
N GLU A 636 -2.55 36.66 13.23
CA GLU A 636 -3.18 38.00 13.17
C GLU A 636 -2.21 39.11 12.73
N SER A 637 -0.91 38.90 12.88
CA SER A 637 0.13 39.86 12.46
C SER A 637 0.34 39.76 10.94
N GLY A 638 -0.17 40.74 10.22
CA GLY A 638 0.01 40.90 8.78
C GLY A 638 1.25 41.74 8.48
N GLU A 639 2.46 41.18 8.62
CA GLU A 639 3.67 41.84 8.10
C GLU A 639 3.97 41.33 6.70
N SER A 640 3.90 42.21 5.71
CA SER A 640 4.42 42.03 4.36
C SER A 640 5.95 42.05 4.42
N GLY A 641 6.61 40.92 4.09
CA GLY A 641 8.06 40.86 3.96
C GLY A 641 8.57 41.72 2.79
N GLU A 642 9.77 42.26 2.91
CA GLU A 642 10.46 42.93 1.81
C GLU A 642 10.88 41.92 0.72
N GLY A 643 10.80 42.29 -0.55
CA GLY A 643 11.36 41.56 -1.67
C GLY A 643 10.47 40.46 -2.28
N GLY A 644 9.13 40.62 -2.28
CA GLY A 644 8.20 39.68 -2.93
C GLY A 644 7.82 38.47 -2.06
N ARG A 645 8.26 38.42 -0.80
CA ARG A 645 7.86 37.37 0.18
C ARG A 645 6.55 37.78 0.85
N MET A 646 5.61 36.82 0.97
CA MET A 646 4.33 37.04 1.65
C MET A 646 4.41 36.93 3.19
N GLY A 647 5.59 37.04 3.78
CA GLY A 647 5.78 36.98 5.22
C GLY A 647 6.49 35.74 5.71
N THR A 648 6.26 35.35 6.95
CA THR A 648 6.96 34.28 7.65
C THR A 648 6.01 33.20 8.09
N VAL A 649 6.36 31.91 7.86
CA VAL A 649 5.68 30.77 8.46
C VAL A 649 6.43 30.37 9.74
N ILE A 650 5.68 30.18 10.84
CA ILE A 650 6.27 29.67 12.09
C ILE A 650 5.94 28.20 12.24
N VAL A 651 6.95 27.40 12.50
CA VAL A 651 6.89 25.95 12.61
C VAL A 651 7.51 25.46 13.92
N GLY A 652 7.13 24.28 14.40
CA GLY A 652 7.82 23.61 15.53
C GLY A 652 9.22 23.12 15.11
N ALA A 653 10.13 22.96 16.07
CA ALA A 653 11.52 22.60 15.83
C ALA A 653 11.67 21.27 15.04
N SER A 654 10.84 20.27 15.33
CA SER A 654 10.82 19.00 14.61
C SER A 654 10.48 19.12 13.11
N SER A 655 9.84 20.21 12.70
CA SER A 655 9.52 20.47 11.30
C SER A 655 10.74 20.80 10.45
N LEU A 656 11.80 21.38 11.05
CA LEU A 656 13.03 21.72 10.32
C LEU A 656 13.74 20.46 9.78
N ALA A 657 13.80 19.42 10.60
CA ALA A 657 14.38 18.13 10.17
C ALA A 657 13.62 17.51 9.00
N LEU A 658 12.28 17.57 9.04
CA LEU A 658 11.40 17.10 7.96
C LEU A 658 11.54 17.93 6.69
N LEU A 659 11.66 19.27 6.84
CA LEU A 659 11.84 20.21 5.73
C LEU A 659 13.27 20.17 5.15
N ALA A 660 14.21 19.53 5.83
CA ALA A 660 15.63 19.66 5.53
C ALA A 660 16.04 21.12 5.31
N ALA A 661 15.51 22.02 6.15
CA ALA A 661 15.68 23.47 6.03
C ALA A 661 16.16 24.11 7.34
N ALA A 662 16.84 25.24 7.25
CA ALA A 662 17.24 26.05 8.39
C ALA A 662 16.29 27.26 8.60
N THR A 663 16.31 27.81 9.82
CA THR A 663 15.62 29.08 10.11
C THR A 663 16.12 30.20 9.19
N GLY A 664 15.22 30.95 8.58
CA GLY A 664 15.52 32.01 7.61
C GLY A 664 15.51 31.53 6.15
N GLU A 665 15.45 30.24 5.90
CA GLU A 665 15.31 29.70 4.54
C GLU A 665 13.87 29.85 4.03
N THR A 666 13.73 29.83 2.70
CA THR A 666 12.45 30.02 2.03
C THR A 666 11.84 28.67 1.67
N VAL A 667 10.55 28.52 1.98
CA VAL A 667 9.71 27.38 1.59
C VAL A 667 8.50 27.85 0.80
N GLU A 668 7.98 27.01 -0.07
CA GLU A 668 6.71 27.23 -0.75
C GLU A 668 5.56 26.68 0.11
N LEU A 669 4.54 27.52 0.35
CA LEU A 669 3.29 27.09 1.00
C LEU A 669 2.27 26.73 -0.07
N ARG A 670 1.68 25.55 0.06
CA ARG A 670 0.58 25.07 -0.80
C ARG A 670 -0.62 24.65 0.02
N ALA A 671 -1.80 24.83 -0.53
CA ALA A 671 -3.01 24.21 0.00
C ALA A 671 -3.06 22.72 -0.38
N VAL A 672 -3.41 21.86 0.57
CA VAL A 672 -3.72 20.46 0.27
C VAL A 672 -5.20 20.41 -0.08
N HIS A 673 -5.52 20.50 -1.37
CA HIS A 673 -6.90 20.37 -1.83
C HIS A 673 -7.22 18.89 -2.04
N SER A 674 -8.26 18.39 -1.37
CA SER A 674 -9.09 17.32 -1.95
C SER A 674 -9.69 17.89 -3.24
N ALA A 675 -9.74 17.11 -4.34
CA ALA A 675 -10.35 17.54 -5.59
C ALA A 675 -11.68 18.27 -5.31
N PRO A 676 -11.97 19.39 -6.00
CA PRO A 676 -13.22 20.10 -5.76
C PRO A 676 -14.38 19.10 -5.92
N ALA A 677 -15.24 19.06 -4.92
CA ALA A 677 -16.54 18.44 -5.09
C ALA A 677 -17.22 19.19 -6.25
N MET A 678 -17.40 18.48 -7.39
CA MET A 678 -18.16 19.01 -8.52
C MET A 678 -19.64 19.12 -8.17
#